data_002a5cc7a3c6d081e86f8c328d75c8f2
#
_entry.id   002a5cc7a3c6d081e86f8c328d75c8f2
#
_cell.length_a   1.000
_cell.length_b   1.000
_cell.length_c   1.000
_cell.angle_alpha   90.00
_cell.angle_beta   90.00
_cell.angle_gamma   90.00
#
_symmetry.space_group_name_H-M   'P 1'
#
loop_
_entity.id
_entity.type
_entity.pdbx_description
1 polymer ?
#
loop_
_entity_poly.entity_id
_entity_poly.type
_entity_poly.pdbx_seq_one_letter_code
_entity_poly.pdbx_strand_id
1 'polypeptide(L)'
;MKLPLKWLKEYVDFNVTPKEFSEKMLLRGFEVAEIIPEMEGIDGVYVCEITAIEPHPNADKLRVCTVDAGGAEPLTIVTNATNVKVGDQVPVALDNATLTDNLVIHPTKMRGVASAGMFCGNEELGITNVEYPGCENGGVMVFFEKHPNGQRIQEALDLDDCIFDIELTPNRPDCQSIIGICREAAAALGQKFNEPMPKKVEGEGDCRDIAKVTVENPYLCPRYTARVVTDLVIEPSPLWMQRKLKAVGLRPINNIVDITNLVLVEYGHPMHAFDLACVAENHIVVRNAKENEIVYTLDGKERVMSEDMLLIADPTKGVGVAGVMGGLNSEITDATKATLFESAVFRPENIRSTARKLHHVTDSAARFIKGVEPVNAKLALDRAIELVEELHAGKVMGGMIDVCAADLTEKRVSASVSHINEILNTGLSAGRMAELLSSINIPAEVKRERLDILVPHFRTDIEDGIETDWDIAEEVGRLYGYTNIAPTLMRGDTFRGRVGAAFKDEDVIKDTMAALGCLELYNYNFIAPREIEDLMLGEDDERRKTVKLLNPFGEDQSLMRTELTGGLLRAAALNLNRKTGFGRFFEVGNVHFDNGDLPEERKLLGVIHFGAEEDFFTLKGTLEALFEKLGIEGVRFEKGGSPYFHPTQKAVIFANGEKLGEIGTVHPKVQRAFGLSAAAYIAELDFAALRAHIARVRKYKPLPKHPAVQRDLALIVDEELESQQVIDVIEAAKARVKVENVRLFDVYRPKLPGDKGIPAGKKSMAFTFTLRADDHTLTDEEIGQAVNAILKSLKFRLNAELRA
;
A
#
# COMPACT_ATOMS: atom_id res chain seq x y z
N MET A 1 5.85 14.88 -8.09
CA MET A 1 6.61 15.72 -9.09
C MET A 1 7.21 16.89 -8.37
N LYS A 2 8.55 17.00 -8.40
CA LYS A 2 9.23 18.11 -7.72
C LYS A 2 9.21 19.38 -8.57
N LEU A 3 8.73 20.49 -8.00
CA LEU A 3 8.64 21.80 -8.64
C LEU A 3 9.42 22.83 -7.82
N PRO A 4 10.61 23.28 -8.25
CA PRO A 4 11.32 24.40 -7.63
C PRO A 4 10.58 25.72 -7.86
N LEU A 5 10.41 26.51 -6.81
CA LEU A 5 9.68 27.79 -6.87
C LEU A 5 10.35 28.80 -7.81
N LYS A 6 11.69 28.86 -7.79
CA LYS A 6 12.46 29.74 -8.70
C LYS A 6 12.24 29.35 -10.16
N TRP A 7 12.18 28.05 -10.47
CA TRP A 7 11.90 27.57 -11.83
C TRP A 7 10.48 27.91 -12.27
N LEU A 8 9.48 27.77 -11.39
CA LEU A 8 8.12 28.21 -11.67
C LEU A 8 8.04 29.71 -12.02
N LYS A 9 8.81 30.56 -11.29
CA LYS A 9 8.85 32.01 -11.54
C LYS A 9 9.40 32.41 -12.91
N GLU A 10 10.11 31.54 -13.61
CA GLU A 10 10.54 31.79 -15.00
C GLU A 10 9.35 31.83 -15.98
N TYR A 11 8.25 31.13 -15.65
CA TYR A 11 7.09 30.99 -16.51
C TYR A 11 5.82 31.70 -16.01
N VAL A 12 5.75 31.96 -14.70
CA VAL A 12 4.57 32.56 -14.08
C VAL A 12 5.02 33.68 -13.12
N ASP A 13 4.50 34.89 -13.33
CA ASP A 13 4.79 36.02 -12.44
C ASP A 13 3.80 36.02 -11.27
N PHE A 14 4.29 35.80 -10.04
CA PHE A 14 3.47 35.80 -8.86
C PHE A 14 4.25 36.20 -7.60
N ASN A 15 3.49 36.63 -6.58
CA ASN A 15 4.05 36.98 -5.26
C ASN A 15 3.11 36.40 -4.17
N VAL A 16 3.21 35.10 -3.91
CA VAL A 16 2.50 34.40 -2.82
C VAL A 16 3.51 33.61 -2.00
N THR A 17 3.17 33.34 -0.75
CA THR A 17 3.99 32.46 0.10
C THR A 17 3.91 31.01 -0.36
N PRO A 18 4.91 30.17 -0.04
CA PRO A 18 4.86 28.74 -0.36
C PRO A 18 3.60 28.05 0.17
N LYS A 19 3.14 28.41 1.36
CA LYS A 19 1.92 27.87 1.96
C LYS A 19 0.67 28.27 1.17
N GLU A 20 0.53 29.56 0.80
CA GLU A 20 -0.58 30.04 -0.02
C GLU A 20 -0.60 29.38 -1.41
N PHE A 21 0.59 29.14 -1.99
CA PHE A 21 0.70 28.39 -3.24
C PHE A 21 0.15 26.97 -3.09
N SER A 22 0.60 26.23 -2.06
CA SER A 22 0.12 24.88 -1.78
C SER A 22 -1.41 24.82 -1.61
N GLU A 23 -1.98 25.75 -0.83
CA GLU A 23 -3.44 25.83 -0.62
C GLU A 23 -4.20 26.09 -1.93
N LYS A 24 -3.68 26.97 -2.80
CA LYS A 24 -4.29 27.27 -4.10
C LYS A 24 -4.20 26.08 -5.08
N MET A 25 -3.09 25.36 -5.09
CA MET A 25 -2.91 24.15 -5.91
C MET A 25 -3.85 23.03 -5.46
N LEU A 26 -3.97 22.81 -4.15
CA LEU A 26 -4.89 21.82 -3.59
C LEU A 26 -6.34 22.08 -4.01
N LEU A 27 -6.79 23.34 -3.98
CA LEU A 27 -8.14 23.71 -4.44
C LEU A 27 -8.39 23.47 -5.93
N ARG A 28 -7.33 23.22 -6.72
CA ARG A 28 -7.40 22.89 -8.15
C ARG A 28 -7.15 21.41 -8.46
N GLY A 29 -7.06 20.56 -7.40
CA GLY A 29 -6.88 19.13 -7.53
C GLY A 29 -5.42 18.67 -7.55
N PHE A 30 -4.46 19.53 -7.15
CA PHE A 30 -3.04 19.18 -7.06
C PHE A 30 -2.58 19.26 -5.61
N GLU A 31 -2.39 18.10 -4.99
CA GLU A 31 -1.90 18.01 -3.62
C GLU A 31 -0.39 18.25 -3.57
N VAL A 32 0.03 19.16 -2.71
CA VAL A 32 1.43 19.35 -2.36
C VAL A 32 1.71 18.52 -1.11
N ALA A 33 2.35 17.38 -1.29
CA ALA A 33 2.66 16.45 -0.20
C ALA A 33 3.68 17.03 0.77
N GLU A 34 4.67 17.77 0.24
CA GLU A 34 5.74 18.36 1.03
C GLU A 34 6.27 19.65 0.42
N ILE A 35 6.71 20.58 1.27
CA ILE A 35 7.43 21.81 0.89
C ILE A 35 8.85 21.69 1.45
N ILE A 36 9.82 21.44 0.58
CA ILE A 36 11.21 21.12 0.94
C ILE A 36 12.06 22.37 0.71
N PRO A 37 12.70 22.96 1.75
CA PRO A 37 13.70 24.01 1.55
C PRO A 37 14.93 23.49 0.79
N GLU A 38 15.52 24.25 -0.11
CA GLU A 38 16.71 23.84 -0.89
C GLU A 38 17.91 23.51 0.02
N MET A 39 18.14 24.31 1.06
CA MET A 39 19.10 24.00 2.14
C MET A 39 18.36 23.46 3.36
N GLU A 40 17.83 22.25 3.25
CA GLU A 40 17.14 21.58 4.35
C GLU A 40 18.09 21.32 5.53
N GLY A 41 17.63 21.59 6.74
CA GLY A 41 18.38 21.34 7.97
C GLY A 41 19.48 22.36 8.29
N ILE A 42 19.75 23.35 7.42
CA ILE A 42 20.72 24.42 7.67
C ILE A 42 19.97 25.70 8.09
N ASP A 43 20.23 26.18 9.30
CA ASP A 43 19.65 27.43 9.80
C ASP A 43 20.61 28.14 10.78
N GLY A 44 20.41 29.45 10.97
CA GLY A 44 21.21 30.24 11.91
C GLY A 44 22.64 30.51 11.46
N VAL A 45 22.93 30.37 10.16
CA VAL A 45 24.25 30.69 9.55
C VAL A 45 24.16 32.00 8.79
N TYR A 46 25.11 32.91 9.06
CA TYR A 46 25.12 34.24 8.49
C TYR A 46 26.46 34.61 7.90
N VAL A 47 26.44 35.49 6.90
CA VAL A 47 27.66 36.09 6.33
C VAL A 47 28.25 37.08 7.35
N CYS A 48 29.53 36.88 7.70
CA CYS A 48 30.24 37.78 8.61
C CYS A 48 31.59 38.17 8.02
N GLU A 49 32.00 39.45 8.20
CA GLU A 49 33.33 39.94 7.80
C GLU A 49 34.31 39.81 8.95
N ILE A 50 35.48 39.25 8.73
CA ILE A 50 36.56 39.17 9.71
C ILE A 50 37.24 40.54 9.82
N THR A 51 37.10 41.20 10.96
CA THR A 51 37.70 42.56 11.21
C THR A 51 39.04 42.49 11.92
N ALA A 52 39.33 41.47 12.72
CA ALA A 52 40.62 41.23 13.35
C ALA A 52 40.91 39.74 13.55
N ILE A 53 42.17 39.36 13.53
CA ILE A 53 42.66 38.01 13.85
C ILE A 53 43.85 38.14 14.82
N GLU A 54 43.73 37.51 16.00
CA GLU A 54 44.78 37.49 17.02
C GLU A 54 45.18 36.03 17.37
N PRO A 55 46.42 35.73 17.77
CA PRO A 55 46.79 34.47 18.32
C PRO A 55 46.02 34.13 19.61
N HIS A 56 45.64 32.86 19.80
CA HIS A 56 44.95 32.48 21.01
C HIS A 56 45.90 32.46 22.22
N PRO A 57 45.55 33.12 23.37
CA PRO A 57 46.46 33.26 24.48
C PRO A 57 46.92 31.96 25.14
N ASN A 58 46.15 30.86 25.02
CA ASN A 58 46.42 29.60 25.70
C ASN A 58 46.52 28.41 24.73
N ALA A 59 46.69 28.61 23.41
CA ALA A 59 46.72 27.52 22.41
C ALA A 59 47.42 27.96 21.11
N ASP A 60 48.52 27.31 20.77
CA ASP A 60 49.36 27.60 19.59
C ASP A 60 48.69 27.39 18.24
N LYS A 61 47.69 26.53 18.16
CA LYS A 61 46.96 26.17 16.92
C LYS A 61 45.62 26.89 16.76
N LEU A 62 45.20 27.71 17.75
CA LEU A 62 43.95 28.42 17.69
C LEU A 62 44.20 29.91 17.43
N ARG A 63 43.22 30.52 16.77
CA ARG A 63 43.13 31.96 16.50
C ARG A 63 41.86 32.52 17.09
N VAL A 64 41.88 33.75 17.56
CA VAL A 64 40.71 34.50 18.01
C VAL A 64 40.38 35.54 16.93
N CYS A 65 39.23 35.35 16.31
CA CYS A 65 38.78 36.25 15.25
C CYS A 65 37.65 37.13 15.79
N THR A 66 37.74 38.42 15.49
CA THR A 66 36.63 39.35 15.67
C THR A 66 35.91 39.47 14.35
N VAL A 67 34.57 39.30 14.36
CA VAL A 67 33.76 39.34 13.15
C VAL A 67 32.61 40.33 13.28
N ASP A 68 32.28 40.99 12.19
CA ASP A 68 31.10 41.83 12.04
C ASP A 68 29.99 41.00 11.38
N ALA A 69 28.92 40.74 12.13
CA ALA A 69 27.72 40.03 11.69
C ALA A 69 26.57 40.97 11.30
N GLY A 70 26.84 42.25 11.06
CA GLY A 70 25.82 43.26 10.77
C GLY A 70 25.02 43.75 12.00
N GLY A 71 25.38 43.29 13.19
CA GLY A 71 24.80 43.73 14.47
C GLY A 71 25.48 44.95 15.08
N ALA A 72 24.99 45.41 16.27
CA ALA A 72 25.54 46.55 16.96
C ALA A 72 26.94 46.32 17.58
N GLU A 73 27.26 45.06 17.90
CA GLU A 73 28.53 44.70 18.53
C GLU A 73 29.20 43.58 17.74
N PRO A 74 30.54 43.61 17.56
CA PRO A 74 31.28 42.54 16.91
C PRO A 74 31.27 41.27 17.76
N LEU A 75 31.33 40.12 17.11
CA LEU A 75 31.35 38.82 17.75
C LEU A 75 32.77 38.23 17.78
N THR A 76 33.06 37.43 18.80
CA THR A 76 34.32 36.68 18.90
C THR A 76 34.12 35.23 18.48
N ILE A 77 34.93 34.78 17.55
CA ILE A 77 34.93 33.36 17.08
C ILE A 77 36.34 32.79 17.25
N VAL A 78 36.44 31.66 17.91
CA VAL A 78 37.70 30.91 18.05
C VAL A 78 37.76 29.81 17.00
N THR A 79 38.83 29.75 16.19
CA THR A 79 39.00 28.80 15.10
C THR A 79 40.42 28.27 15.02
N ASN A 80 40.59 27.12 14.39
CA ASN A 80 41.88 26.53 13.94
C ASN A 80 42.12 26.79 12.45
N ALA A 81 41.22 27.41 11.73
CA ALA A 81 41.33 27.67 10.31
C ALA A 81 42.57 28.55 9.98
N THR A 82 43.28 28.15 8.94
CA THR A 82 44.50 28.83 8.48
C THR A 82 44.31 29.59 7.17
N ASN A 83 43.21 29.31 6.46
CA ASN A 83 42.88 29.86 5.15
C ASN A 83 42.12 31.19 5.17
N VAL A 84 41.91 31.80 6.33
CA VAL A 84 41.18 33.05 6.50
C VAL A 84 42.11 34.21 6.86
N LYS A 85 41.78 35.42 6.42
CA LYS A 85 42.50 36.67 6.70
C LYS A 85 41.52 37.83 7.03
N VAL A 86 42.04 38.92 7.57
CA VAL A 86 41.24 40.13 7.84
C VAL A 86 40.69 40.69 6.53
N GLY A 87 39.40 41.01 6.52
CA GLY A 87 38.64 41.49 5.38
C GLY A 87 37.94 40.39 4.57
N ASP A 88 38.16 39.10 4.90
CA ASP A 88 37.39 38.01 4.31
C ASP A 88 35.98 38.00 4.88
N GLN A 89 35.04 37.67 4.03
CA GLN A 89 33.67 37.28 4.45
C GLN A 89 33.55 35.77 4.48
N VAL A 90 33.00 35.26 5.58
CA VAL A 90 32.87 33.83 5.86
C VAL A 90 31.50 33.52 6.44
N PRO A 91 30.95 32.29 6.25
CA PRO A 91 29.72 31.84 6.92
C PRO A 91 30.03 31.53 8.39
N VAL A 92 29.19 32.07 9.29
CA VAL A 92 29.26 31.85 10.73
C VAL A 92 27.98 31.28 11.25
N ALA A 93 28.05 30.08 11.82
CA ALA A 93 26.97 29.49 12.57
C ALA A 93 26.93 30.10 13.97
N LEU A 94 25.81 30.72 14.35
CA LEU A 94 25.60 31.36 15.65
C LEU A 94 24.86 30.40 16.62
N ASP A 95 24.46 30.95 17.79
CA ASP A 95 23.76 30.17 18.81
C ASP A 95 22.46 29.55 18.26
N ASN A 96 22.25 28.27 18.54
CA ASN A 96 21.15 27.41 18.01
C ASN A 96 21.16 27.22 16.47
N ALA A 97 22.25 27.59 15.79
CA ALA A 97 22.40 27.26 14.39
C ALA A 97 22.40 25.71 14.21
N THR A 98 21.72 25.23 13.16
CA THR A 98 21.73 23.85 12.74
C THR A 98 22.54 23.70 11.47
N LEU A 99 23.37 22.67 11.41
CA LEU A 99 24.26 22.31 10.30
C LEU A 99 23.96 20.88 9.81
N THR A 100 24.71 20.42 8.83
CA THR A 100 24.64 19.01 8.36
C THR A 100 24.69 18.03 9.53
N ASP A 101 24.11 16.85 9.35
CA ASP A 101 24.02 15.78 10.37
C ASP A 101 23.32 16.20 11.67
N ASN A 102 22.45 17.23 11.60
CA ASN A 102 21.75 17.82 12.75
C ASN A 102 22.71 18.35 13.84
N LEU A 103 23.88 18.80 13.48
CA LEU A 103 24.81 19.42 14.40
C LEU A 103 24.27 20.79 14.84
N VAL A 104 24.02 20.94 16.14
CA VAL A 104 23.56 22.23 16.73
C VAL A 104 24.73 22.93 17.36
N ILE A 105 24.90 24.24 17.02
CA ILE A 105 25.98 25.09 17.50
C ILE A 105 25.50 25.87 18.71
N HIS A 106 26.32 25.87 19.75
CA HIS A 106 26.14 26.70 20.93
C HIS A 106 27.42 27.48 21.30
N PRO A 107 27.31 28.70 21.87
CA PRO A 107 28.45 29.42 22.35
C PRO A 107 29.25 28.62 23.37
N THR A 108 30.55 28.55 23.22
CA THR A 108 31.41 27.68 24.04
C THR A 108 32.68 28.45 24.46
N LYS A 109 33.33 27.95 25.51
CA LYS A 109 34.66 28.45 25.93
C LYS A 109 35.76 27.50 25.45
N MET A 110 36.59 27.98 24.51
CA MET A 110 37.75 27.23 24.03
C MET A 110 39.00 27.69 24.77
N ARG A 111 39.55 26.86 25.66
CA ARG A 111 40.77 27.14 26.48
C ARG A 111 40.76 28.51 27.17
N GLY A 112 39.54 28.93 27.63
CA GLY A 112 39.36 30.14 28.40
C GLY A 112 38.81 31.34 27.60
N VAL A 113 38.84 31.31 26.26
CA VAL A 113 38.25 32.35 25.39
C VAL A 113 36.86 31.92 24.98
N ALA A 114 35.87 32.83 25.11
CA ALA A 114 34.51 32.60 24.67
C ALA A 114 34.40 32.72 23.14
N SER A 115 33.79 31.72 22.48
CA SER A 115 33.40 31.78 21.07
C SER A 115 31.88 31.86 20.98
N ALA A 116 31.36 32.81 20.23
CA ALA A 116 29.92 33.03 20.03
C ALA A 116 29.32 32.09 19.02
N GLY A 117 30.13 31.35 18.25
CA GLY A 117 29.70 30.45 17.20
C GLY A 117 30.88 29.74 16.55
N MET A 118 30.68 29.25 15.32
CA MET A 118 31.66 28.49 14.55
C MET A 118 31.71 28.98 13.10
N PHE A 119 32.92 29.08 12.52
CA PHE A 119 33.07 29.24 11.06
C PHE A 119 32.68 27.94 10.36
N CYS A 120 32.00 28.02 9.22
CA CYS A 120 31.58 26.89 8.45
C CYS A 120 32.39 26.72 7.14
N GLY A 121 32.72 25.51 6.80
CA GLY A 121 33.18 25.12 5.49
C GLY A 121 32.03 24.51 4.65
N ASN A 122 32.38 24.02 3.48
CA ASN A 122 31.41 23.42 2.56
C ASN A 122 30.73 22.18 3.17
N GLU A 123 31.49 21.35 3.90
CA GLU A 123 30.97 20.12 4.51
C GLU A 123 29.87 20.39 5.54
N GLU A 124 30.09 21.39 6.40
CA GLU A 124 29.13 21.78 7.43
C GLU A 124 27.85 22.39 6.83
N LEU A 125 27.92 22.92 5.60
CA LEU A 125 26.80 23.52 4.88
C LEU A 125 26.15 22.55 3.87
N GLY A 126 26.69 21.33 3.72
CA GLY A 126 26.18 20.37 2.74
C GLY A 126 26.45 20.75 1.28
N ILE A 127 27.49 21.59 1.05
CA ILE A 127 27.87 22.12 -0.27
C ILE A 127 29.14 21.42 -0.74
N THR A 128 29.22 21.15 -2.03
CA THR A 128 30.43 20.54 -2.63
C THR A 128 31.43 21.60 -3.10
N ASN A 129 32.71 21.23 -3.22
CA ASN A 129 33.72 22.11 -3.79
C ASN A 129 33.51 22.43 -5.28
N VAL A 130 32.66 21.67 -5.98
CA VAL A 130 32.23 21.97 -7.33
C VAL A 130 31.23 23.13 -7.34
N GLU A 131 30.36 23.18 -6.36
CA GLU A 131 29.35 24.23 -6.20
C GLU A 131 29.97 25.54 -5.66
N TYR A 132 30.90 25.38 -4.72
CA TYR A 132 31.64 26.54 -4.19
C TYR A 132 33.13 26.12 -3.98
N PRO A 133 34.01 26.46 -4.94
CA PRO A 133 35.42 26.04 -4.87
C PRO A 133 36.19 26.82 -3.78
N GLY A 134 37.31 26.28 -3.34
CA GLY A 134 38.23 26.94 -2.42
C GLY A 134 38.15 26.49 -0.95
N CYS A 135 37.32 25.49 -0.65
CA CYS A 135 37.18 24.92 0.70
C CYS A 135 37.86 23.53 0.83
N GLU A 136 38.95 23.33 0.13
CA GLU A 136 39.65 22.05 0.13
C GLU A 136 40.25 21.70 1.49
N ASN A 137 40.26 20.43 1.87
CA ASN A 137 40.86 19.92 3.11
C ASN A 137 40.26 20.45 4.43
N GLY A 138 38.92 20.67 4.50
CA GLY A 138 38.28 21.11 5.73
C GLY A 138 38.55 22.55 6.10
N GLY A 139 38.80 23.40 5.12
CA GLY A 139 38.94 24.84 5.28
C GLY A 139 37.59 25.55 5.47
N VAL A 140 37.61 26.78 5.96
CA VAL A 140 36.43 27.62 6.03
C VAL A 140 36.12 28.18 4.64
N MET A 141 34.82 28.24 4.31
CA MET A 141 34.34 28.89 3.10
C MET A 141 34.66 30.38 3.15
N VAL A 142 35.26 30.94 2.08
CA VAL A 142 35.50 32.37 1.95
C VAL A 142 34.76 32.86 0.73
N PHE A 143 33.90 33.85 0.89
CA PHE A 143 33.11 34.43 -0.21
C PHE A 143 33.99 35.15 -1.23
N PHE A 144 33.77 34.85 -2.51
CA PHE A 144 34.47 35.51 -3.62
C PHE A 144 33.90 36.90 -3.91
N GLU A 145 32.61 37.10 -3.62
CA GLU A 145 31.91 38.35 -3.80
C GLU A 145 31.49 38.92 -2.43
N LYS A 146 31.30 40.25 -2.39
CA LYS A 146 30.86 40.89 -1.15
C LYS A 146 29.36 40.85 -1.00
N HIS A 147 28.92 40.38 0.17
CA HIS A 147 27.55 40.31 0.61
C HIS A 147 27.30 41.23 1.79
N PRO A 148 26.04 41.61 2.07
CA PRO A 148 25.72 42.34 3.32
C PRO A 148 26.07 41.48 4.55
N ASN A 149 26.80 42.06 5.52
CA ASN A 149 27.05 41.38 6.78
C ASN A 149 25.74 41.11 7.51
N GLY A 150 25.57 39.89 8.05
CA GLY A 150 24.31 39.42 8.68
C GLY A 150 23.27 38.88 7.70
N GLN A 151 23.57 38.85 6.41
CA GLN A 151 22.72 38.13 5.43
C GLN A 151 22.71 36.63 5.72
N ARG A 152 21.58 36.00 5.56
CA ARG A 152 21.47 34.51 5.71
C ARG A 152 22.27 33.82 4.62
N ILE A 153 22.90 32.69 4.98
CA ILE A 153 23.74 31.94 4.06
C ILE A 153 22.98 31.47 2.83
N GLN A 154 21.70 31.04 3.00
CA GLN A 154 20.84 30.61 1.91
C GLN A 154 20.68 31.69 0.83
N GLU A 155 20.43 32.91 1.26
CA GLU A 155 20.27 34.08 0.36
C GLU A 155 21.60 34.46 -0.30
N ALA A 156 22.71 34.43 0.47
CA ALA A 156 24.03 34.78 -0.04
C ALA A 156 24.52 33.79 -1.13
N LEU A 157 24.15 32.53 -1.02
CA LEU A 157 24.51 31.49 -1.98
C LEU A 157 23.45 31.28 -3.07
N ASP A 158 22.33 32.03 -3.04
CA ASP A 158 21.17 31.84 -3.93
C ASP A 158 20.58 30.43 -3.82
N LEU A 159 20.59 29.84 -2.60
CA LEU A 159 20.05 28.52 -2.24
C LEU A 159 18.85 28.66 -1.29
N ASP A 160 18.05 29.71 -1.46
CA ASP A 160 16.86 30.02 -0.68
C ASP A 160 15.55 29.57 -1.36
N ASP A 161 15.66 28.70 -2.34
CA ASP A 161 14.51 28.15 -3.04
C ASP A 161 13.73 27.16 -2.15
N CYS A 162 12.48 26.94 -2.49
CA CYS A 162 11.69 25.85 -1.95
C CYS A 162 11.15 24.96 -3.08
N ILE A 163 11.13 23.68 -2.81
CA ILE A 163 10.73 22.64 -3.78
C ILE A 163 9.40 22.09 -3.30
N PHE A 164 8.38 22.15 -4.14
CA PHE A 164 7.08 21.50 -3.88
C PHE A 164 7.10 20.09 -4.42
N ASP A 165 6.83 19.09 -3.58
CA ASP A 165 6.54 17.74 -4.05
C ASP A 165 5.03 17.61 -4.31
N ILE A 166 4.65 17.57 -5.59
CA ILE A 166 3.26 17.57 -6.05
C ILE A 166 2.84 16.15 -6.45
N GLU A 167 1.76 15.66 -5.86
CA GLU A 167 1.14 14.41 -6.26
C GLU A 167 0.33 14.60 -7.54
N LEU A 168 0.51 13.68 -8.49
CA LEU A 168 -0.14 13.73 -9.80
C LEU A 168 -1.04 12.52 -10.01
N THR A 169 -2.28 12.77 -10.39
CA THR A 169 -3.23 11.73 -10.78
C THR A 169 -2.80 11.05 -12.09
N PRO A 170 -3.16 9.77 -12.31
CA PRO A 170 -2.76 9.05 -13.52
C PRO A 170 -3.26 9.65 -14.82
N ASN A 171 -4.39 10.36 -14.82
CA ASN A 171 -4.99 11.00 -15.99
C ASN A 171 -4.31 12.30 -16.44
N ARG A 172 -3.35 12.82 -15.65
CA ARG A 172 -2.65 14.08 -15.95
C ARG A 172 -1.16 13.85 -16.29
N PRO A 173 -0.85 13.15 -17.42
CA PRO A 173 0.54 12.95 -17.86
C PRO A 173 1.22 14.26 -18.26
N ASP A 174 0.51 15.27 -18.74
CA ASP A 174 1.00 16.60 -19.06
C ASP A 174 1.68 17.29 -17.87
N CYS A 175 1.17 17.06 -16.67
CA CYS A 175 1.73 17.61 -15.43
C CYS A 175 2.99 16.89 -14.94
N GLN A 176 3.47 15.83 -15.60
CA GLN A 176 4.80 15.25 -15.35
C GLN A 176 5.96 16.10 -15.91
N SER A 177 5.71 17.38 -16.11
CA SER A 177 6.65 18.39 -16.61
C SER A 177 6.52 19.68 -15.83
N ILE A 178 7.62 20.45 -15.78
CA ILE A 178 7.61 21.80 -15.21
C ILE A 178 6.60 22.69 -15.97
N ILE A 179 6.63 22.66 -17.29
CA ILE A 179 5.72 23.43 -18.17
C ILE A 179 4.25 23.10 -17.89
N GLY A 180 3.90 21.81 -17.74
CA GLY A 180 2.53 21.38 -17.47
C GLY A 180 2.04 21.85 -16.10
N ILE A 181 2.86 21.72 -15.06
CA ILE A 181 2.52 22.22 -13.71
C ILE A 181 2.48 23.76 -13.70
N CYS A 182 3.36 24.45 -14.41
CA CYS A 182 3.34 25.92 -14.49
C CYS A 182 2.05 26.45 -15.13
N ARG A 183 1.49 25.74 -16.11
CA ARG A 183 0.19 26.06 -16.71
C ARG A 183 -0.94 26.00 -15.68
N GLU A 184 -0.97 24.93 -14.90
CA GLU A 184 -1.95 24.74 -13.83
C GLU A 184 -1.75 25.76 -12.68
N ALA A 185 -0.50 26.00 -12.29
CA ALA A 185 -0.15 26.98 -11.28
C ALA A 185 -0.58 28.42 -11.70
N ALA A 186 -0.38 28.79 -12.95
CA ALA A 186 -0.84 30.07 -13.47
C ALA A 186 -2.36 30.22 -13.34
N ALA A 187 -3.13 29.20 -13.70
CA ALA A 187 -4.58 29.19 -13.53
C ALA A 187 -5.00 29.24 -12.06
N ALA A 188 -4.31 28.51 -11.17
CA ALA A 188 -4.57 28.51 -9.73
C ALA A 188 -4.29 29.88 -9.10
N LEU A 189 -3.27 30.56 -9.58
CA LEU A 189 -2.87 31.88 -9.11
C LEU A 189 -3.62 33.03 -9.77
N GLY A 190 -4.38 32.74 -10.86
CA GLY A 190 -5.03 33.77 -11.67
C GLY A 190 -4.03 34.64 -12.44
N GLN A 191 -2.91 34.06 -12.82
CA GLN A 191 -1.82 34.73 -13.54
C GLN A 191 -1.73 34.22 -14.97
N LYS A 192 -0.96 34.94 -15.79
CA LYS A 192 -0.68 34.53 -17.17
C LYS A 192 0.44 33.49 -17.18
N PHE A 193 0.23 32.41 -17.92
CA PHE A 193 1.28 31.46 -18.27
C PHE A 193 2.06 31.96 -19.48
N ASN A 194 3.38 32.11 -19.33
CA ASN A 194 4.30 32.45 -20.39
C ASN A 194 4.92 31.17 -20.94
N GLU A 195 4.21 30.55 -21.90
CA GLU A 195 4.63 29.27 -22.49
C GLU A 195 5.98 29.42 -23.22
N PRO A 196 7.01 28.63 -22.85
CA PRO A 196 8.30 28.71 -23.51
C PRO A 196 8.19 28.07 -24.92
N MET A 197 8.72 28.76 -25.89
CA MET A 197 8.85 28.26 -27.28
C MET A 197 10.33 28.18 -27.62
N PRO A 198 10.86 26.96 -27.92
CA PRO A 198 12.27 26.82 -28.29
C PRO A 198 12.63 27.64 -29.53
N LYS A 199 13.79 28.26 -29.50
CA LYS A 199 14.30 28.94 -30.68
C LYS A 199 14.68 27.91 -31.75
N LYS A 200 14.30 28.18 -32.96
CA LYS A 200 14.69 27.32 -34.08
C LYS A 200 16.17 27.52 -34.42
N VAL A 201 16.96 26.48 -34.24
CA VAL A 201 18.37 26.43 -34.63
C VAL A 201 18.46 25.72 -35.98
N GLU A 202 18.95 26.40 -37.00
CA GLU A 202 18.99 25.82 -38.35
C GLU A 202 20.16 24.84 -38.53
N GLY A 203 21.34 25.16 -38.07
CA GLY A 203 22.55 24.35 -38.21
C GLY A 203 23.15 24.34 -39.63
N GLU A 204 24.27 23.66 -39.79
CA GLU A 204 24.98 23.53 -41.09
C GLU A 204 24.77 22.15 -41.70
N GLY A 205 24.70 22.04 -43.04
CA GLY A 205 24.55 20.76 -43.77
C GLY A 205 23.19 20.10 -43.50
N ASP A 206 23.09 18.78 -43.57
CA ASP A 206 21.89 18.00 -43.28
C ASP A 206 22.23 16.76 -42.44
N CYS A 207 21.57 16.58 -41.30
CA CYS A 207 21.78 15.44 -40.42
C CYS A 207 21.43 14.09 -41.10
N ARG A 208 20.58 14.11 -42.16
CA ARG A 208 20.19 12.93 -42.95
C ARG A 208 21.31 12.41 -43.83
N ASP A 209 22.37 13.20 -44.08
CA ASP A 209 23.57 12.77 -44.79
C ASP A 209 24.54 12.01 -43.85
N ILE A 210 24.38 12.18 -42.53
CA ILE A 210 25.27 11.59 -41.50
C ILE A 210 24.62 10.37 -40.86
N ALA A 211 23.35 10.44 -40.55
CA ALA A 211 22.66 9.39 -39.80
C ALA A 211 21.32 9.01 -40.44
N LYS A 212 20.89 7.78 -40.20
CA LYS A 212 19.62 7.23 -40.68
C LYS A 212 18.82 6.63 -39.50
N VAL A 213 17.47 6.74 -39.62
CA VAL A 213 16.53 6.09 -38.69
C VAL A 213 15.53 5.27 -39.50
N THR A 214 15.31 4.03 -39.05
CA THR A 214 14.25 3.15 -39.59
C THR A 214 13.40 2.68 -38.42
N VAL A 215 12.08 2.85 -38.52
CA VAL A 215 11.13 2.33 -37.54
C VAL A 215 10.42 1.14 -38.20
N GLU A 216 10.76 -0.08 -37.75
CA GLU A 216 10.16 -1.31 -38.27
C GLU A 216 8.77 -1.57 -37.67
N ASN A 217 8.52 -1.10 -36.46
CA ASN A 217 7.21 -1.23 -35.79
C ASN A 217 6.61 0.15 -35.48
N PRO A 218 5.95 0.79 -36.45
CA PRO A 218 5.33 2.11 -36.26
C PRO A 218 4.12 2.09 -35.29
N TYR A 219 3.56 0.94 -35.00
CA TYR A 219 2.51 0.82 -33.99
C TYR A 219 3.08 1.03 -32.58
N LEU A 220 4.23 0.41 -32.26
CA LEU A 220 4.88 0.54 -30.95
C LEU A 220 5.71 1.82 -30.81
N CYS A 221 6.22 2.38 -31.92
CA CYS A 221 6.92 3.66 -31.98
C CYS A 221 6.24 4.58 -33.02
N PRO A 222 5.16 5.29 -32.63
CA PRO A 222 4.38 6.10 -33.60
C PRO A 222 5.12 7.35 -34.10
N ARG A 223 6.15 7.83 -33.40
CA ARG A 223 7.01 8.90 -33.88
C ARG A 223 8.43 8.75 -33.33
N TYR A 224 9.40 8.99 -34.20
CA TYR A 224 10.82 9.06 -33.83
C TYR A 224 11.44 10.27 -34.47
N THR A 225 11.92 11.23 -33.68
CA THR A 225 12.61 12.41 -34.18
C THR A 225 14.07 12.39 -33.73
N ALA A 226 15.00 12.82 -34.59
CA ALA A 226 16.40 12.89 -34.25
C ALA A 226 17.13 14.06 -34.92
N ARG A 227 18.18 14.55 -34.25
CA ARG A 227 19.16 15.51 -34.80
C ARG A 227 20.57 15.10 -34.42
N VAL A 228 21.51 15.49 -35.28
CA VAL A 228 22.93 15.19 -35.10
C VAL A 228 23.69 16.45 -34.68
N VAL A 229 24.56 16.28 -33.69
CA VAL A 229 25.53 17.31 -33.28
C VAL A 229 26.94 16.71 -33.41
N THR A 230 27.84 17.44 -34.06
CA THR A 230 29.26 17.07 -34.28
C THR A 230 30.20 17.98 -33.54
N ASP A 231 31.47 17.68 -33.57
CA ASP A 231 32.53 18.43 -32.89
C ASP A 231 32.18 18.72 -31.40
N LEU A 232 31.65 17.68 -30.69
CA LEU A 232 31.22 17.81 -29.30
C LEU A 232 32.37 18.22 -28.38
N VAL A 233 32.08 19.09 -27.44
CA VAL A 233 32.85 19.47 -26.29
C VAL A 233 32.15 18.97 -25.04
N ILE A 234 32.62 17.85 -24.47
CA ILE A 234 32.06 17.26 -23.26
C ILE A 234 32.69 17.92 -22.03
N GLU A 235 31.90 18.53 -21.22
CA GLU A 235 32.34 19.21 -19.99
C GLU A 235 31.22 19.18 -18.90
N PRO A 236 31.52 19.50 -17.63
CA PRO A 236 30.48 19.66 -16.62
C PRO A 236 29.47 20.74 -17.04
N SER A 237 28.19 20.48 -16.79
CA SER A 237 27.11 21.44 -17.02
C SER A 237 27.31 22.73 -16.18
N PRO A 238 26.82 23.88 -16.65
CA PRO A 238 26.88 25.10 -15.86
C PRO A 238 26.07 24.97 -14.57
N LEU A 239 26.44 25.72 -13.53
CA LEU A 239 25.87 25.59 -12.18
C LEU A 239 24.36 25.76 -12.15
N TRP A 240 23.79 26.67 -12.96
CA TRP A 240 22.34 26.86 -13.02
C TRP A 240 21.60 25.57 -13.48
N MET A 241 22.15 24.84 -14.43
CA MET A 241 21.60 23.59 -14.92
C MET A 241 21.74 22.47 -13.88
N GLN A 242 22.93 22.37 -13.25
CA GLN A 242 23.17 21.42 -12.17
C GLN A 242 22.20 21.65 -11.00
N ARG A 243 21.96 22.91 -10.60
CA ARG A 243 21.01 23.24 -9.52
C ARG A 243 19.59 22.84 -9.89
N LYS A 244 19.09 23.18 -11.08
CA LYS A 244 17.76 22.75 -11.54
C LYS A 244 17.59 21.23 -11.49
N LEU A 245 18.58 20.47 -11.98
CA LEU A 245 18.54 19.01 -11.94
C LEU A 245 18.55 18.46 -10.51
N LYS A 246 19.42 18.99 -9.63
CA LYS A 246 19.47 18.57 -8.23
C LYS A 246 18.17 18.87 -7.49
N ALA A 247 17.58 20.03 -7.71
CA ALA A 247 16.31 20.43 -7.09
C ALA A 247 15.17 19.47 -7.41
N VAL A 248 15.18 18.81 -8.58
CA VAL A 248 14.20 17.78 -8.94
C VAL A 248 14.66 16.36 -8.64
N GLY A 249 15.84 16.19 -8.02
CA GLY A 249 16.37 14.90 -7.57
C GLY A 249 17.20 14.16 -8.60
N LEU A 250 17.63 14.82 -9.69
CA LEU A 250 18.48 14.23 -10.71
C LEU A 250 19.96 14.60 -10.45
N ARG A 251 20.84 13.61 -10.65
CA ARG A 251 22.30 13.81 -10.51
C ARG A 251 22.89 14.37 -11.81
N PRO A 252 23.55 15.54 -11.80
CA PRO A 252 24.30 16.02 -12.96
C PRO A 252 25.44 15.08 -13.36
N ILE A 253 25.66 14.91 -14.65
CA ILE A 253 26.67 14.02 -15.23
C ILE A 253 27.64 14.82 -16.12
N ASN A 254 27.18 15.27 -17.28
CA ASN A 254 27.89 16.15 -18.21
C ASN A 254 26.88 16.96 -19.02
N ASN A 255 27.35 17.97 -19.73
CA ASN A 255 26.51 18.92 -20.47
C ASN A 255 25.53 18.24 -21.45
N ILE A 256 25.91 17.18 -22.16
CA ILE A 256 25.05 16.49 -23.15
C ILE A 256 23.96 15.65 -22.47
N VAL A 257 24.34 14.86 -21.46
CA VAL A 257 23.37 14.03 -20.72
C VAL A 257 22.42 14.91 -19.89
N ASP A 258 22.96 16.00 -19.31
CA ASP A 258 22.18 16.91 -18.49
C ASP A 258 21.18 17.74 -19.33
N ILE A 259 21.50 18.04 -20.60
CA ILE A 259 20.54 18.60 -21.56
C ILE A 259 19.34 17.66 -21.70
N THR A 260 19.58 16.37 -21.94
CA THR A 260 18.47 15.39 -22.10
C THR A 260 17.63 15.26 -20.83
N ASN A 261 18.28 15.27 -19.66
CA ASN A 261 17.61 15.22 -18.36
C ASN A 261 16.82 16.51 -18.06
N LEU A 262 17.37 17.68 -18.40
CA LEU A 262 16.67 18.95 -18.21
C LEU A 262 15.40 19.01 -19.06
N VAL A 263 15.47 18.63 -20.35
CA VAL A 263 14.31 18.59 -21.25
C VAL A 263 13.28 17.55 -20.80
N LEU A 264 13.73 16.39 -20.31
CA LEU A 264 12.84 15.40 -19.72
C LEU A 264 11.97 16.00 -18.60
N VAL A 265 12.55 16.80 -17.73
CA VAL A 265 11.83 17.43 -16.61
C VAL A 265 11.04 18.65 -17.06
N GLU A 266 11.62 19.50 -17.89
CA GLU A 266 11.02 20.76 -18.37
C GLU A 266 9.80 20.50 -19.25
N TYR A 267 9.93 19.65 -20.26
CA TYR A 267 8.88 19.32 -21.26
C TYR A 267 8.12 18.02 -20.96
N GLY A 268 8.58 17.22 -19.98
CA GLY A 268 7.97 15.90 -19.70
C GLY A 268 8.23 14.86 -20.80
N HIS A 269 9.20 15.12 -21.68
CA HIS A 269 9.48 14.27 -22.82
C HIS A 269 10.86 13.60 -22.65
N PRO A 270 10.92 12.27 -22.43
CA PRO A 270 12.20 11.60 -22.29
C PRO A 270 13.00 11.65 -23.58
N MET A 271 14.29 11.95 -23.47
CA MET A 271 15.23 12.01 -24.55
C MET A 271 16.43 11.09 -24.28
N HIS A 272 17.13 10.75 -25.34
CA HIS A 272 18.41 10.04 -25.26
C HIS A 272 19.45 10.65 -26.21
N ALA A 273 20.71 10.47 -25.91
CA ALA A 273 21.84 10.88 -26.75
C ALA A 273 22.75 9.67 -26.97
N PHE A 274 22.90 9.25 -28.23
CA PHE A 274 23.77 8.15 -28.63
C PHE A 274 25.13 8.65 -29.12
N ASP A 275 26.22 8.04 -28.67
CA ASP A 275 27.50 8.22 -29.33
C ASP A 275 27.46 7.57 -30.72
N LEU A 276 27.52 8.40 -31.78
CA LEU A 276 27.41 7.91 -33.15
C LEU A 276 28.55 6.95 -33.53
N ALA A 277 29.74 7.06 -32.94
CA ALA A 277 30.83 6.13 -33.20
C ALA A 277 30.53 4.72 -32.71
N CYS A 278 29.56 4.57 -31.78
CA CYS A 278 29.13 3.31 -31.22
C CYS A 278 27.91 2.69 -31.93
N VAL A 279 27.31 3.42 -32.89
CA VAL A 279 26.14 2.98 -33.67
C VAL A 279 26.63 2.54 -35.06
N ALA A 280 26.50 1.25 -35.39
CA ALA A 280 26.91 0.72 -36.66
C ALA A 280 26.20 1.42 -37.83
N GLU A 281 26.97 1.81 -38.85
CA GLU A 281 26.50 2.53 -40.05
C GLU A 281 25.78 3.86 -39.75
N ASN A 282 25.96 4.42 -38.52
CA ASN A 282 25.18 5.56 -38.01
C ASN A 282 23.66 5.38 -38.23
N HIS A 283 23.19 4.15 -38.15
CA HIS A 283 21.82 3.79 -38.48
C HIS A 283 21.08 3.24 -37.24
N ILE A 284 20.12 3.98 -36.76
CA ILE A 284 19.20 3.53 -35.72
C ILE A 284 18.06 2.73 -36.35
N VAL A 285 17.79 1.55 -35.79
CA VAL A 285 16.69 0.67 -36.19
C VAL A 285 15.81 0.41 -34.96
N VAL A 286 14.61 0.96 -34.98
CA VAL A 286 13.62 0.72 -33.92
C VAL A 286 12.83 -0.52 -34.28
N ARG A 287 13.03 -1.61 -33.58
CA ARG A 287 12.48 -2.93 -33.88
C ARG A 287 12.12 -3.71 -32.61
N ASN A 288 11.28 -4.72 -32.78
CA ASN A 288 11.12 -5.70 -31.72
C ASN A 288 12.43 -6.44 -31.42
N ALA A 289 12.63 -6.82 -30.15
CA ALA A 289 13.72 -7.69 -29.75
C ALA A 289 13.58 -9.08 -30.38
N LYS A 290 14.68 -9.80 -30.48
CA LYS A 290 14.68 -11.24 -30.76
C LYS A 290 14.53 -11.98 -29.44
N GLU A 291 13.97 -13.18 -29.48
CA GLU A 291 13.84 -14.02 -28.28
C GLU A 291 15.22 -14.29 -27.67
N ASN A 292 15.35 -14.04 -26.37
CA ASN A 292 16.59 -14.12 -25.60
C ASN A 292 17.73 -13.19 -26.08
N GLU A 293 17.40 -12.10 -26.77
CA GLU A 293 18.39 -11.09 -27.12
C GLU A 293 18.88 -10.39 -25.85
N ILE A 294 20.19 -10.21 -25.72
CA ILE A 294 20.81 -9.62 -24.53
C ILE A 294 21.16 -8.16 -24.82
N VAL A 295 20.74 -7.26 -23.93
CA VAL A 295 21.12 -5.85 -23.91
C VAL A 295 21.75 -5.50 -22.56
N TYR A 296 22.91 -4.88 -22.57
CA TYR A 296 23.53 -4.30 -21.35
C TYR A 296 23.06 -2.86 -21.21
N THR A 297 22.36 -2.57 -20.12
CA THR A 297 21.80 -1.23 -19.84
C THR A 297 22.79 -0.36 -19.07
N LEU A 298 22.56 0.98 -19.05
CA LEU A 298 23.44 1.97 -18.41
C LEU A 298 23.71 1.71 -16.93
N ASP A 299 22.87 0.95 -16.23
CA ASP A 299 23.08 0.50 -14.86
C ASP A 299 24.03 -0.71 -14.73
N GLY A 300 24.69 -1.10 -15.85
CA GLY A 300 25.64 -2.21 -15.92
C GLY A 300 25.02 -3.61 -15.84
N LYS A 301 23.70 -3.73 -15.93
CA LYS A 301 23.00 -5.01 -15.83
C LYS A 301 22.71 -5.61 -17.20
N GLU A 302 22.82 -6.93 -17.23
CA GLU A 302 22.38 -7.75 -18.35
C GLU A 302 20.87 -7.90 -18.32
N ARG A 303 20.20 -7.59 -19.45
CA ARG A 303 18.76 -7.72 -19.62
C ARG A 303 18.46 -8.70 -20.75
N VAL A 304 17.69 -9.73 -20.45
CA VAL A 304 17.24 -10.72 -21.43
C VAL A 304 15.89 -10.29 -21.98
N MET A 305 15.80 -10.10 -23.28
CA MET A 305 14.63 -9.58 -23.97
C MET A 305 13.72 -10.70 -24.48
N SER A 306 12.42 -10.41 -24.60
CA SER A 306 11.41 -11.22 -25.28
C SER A 306 10.90 -10.49 -26.53
N GLU A 307 10.35 -11.21 -27.50
CA GLU A 307 9.95 -10.69 -28.82
C GLU A 307 8.90 -9.56 -28.78
N ASP A 308 8.15 -9.45 -27.69
CA ASP A 308 7.18 -8.38 -27.47
C ASP A 308 7.78 -7.06 -26.98
N MET A 309 9.06 -7.04 -26.59
CA MET A 309 9.76 -5.85 -26.17
C MET A 309 10.31 -5.06 -27.36
N LEU A 310 10.28 -3.74 -27.27
CA LEU A 310 10.81 -2.86 -28.29
C LEU A 310 12.24 -2.44 -27.95
N LEU A 311 13.13 -2.49 -28.92
CA LEU A 311 14.53 -2.06 -28.81
C LEU A 311 14.81 -0.86 -29.71
N ILE A 312 15.70 0.01 -29.25
CA ILE A 312 16.50 0.84 -30.10
C ILE A 312 17.76 0.04 -30.43
N ALA A 313 17.98 -0.24 -31.69
CA ALA A 313 19.07 -1.07 -32.17
C ALA A 313 19.85 -0.36 -33.27
N ASP A 314 21.00 -0.87 -33.62
CA ASP A 314 21.69 -0.63 -34.89
C ASP A 314 21.51 -1.89 -35.78
N PRO A 315 22.05 -1.93 -37.00
CA PRO A 315 21.96 -3.11 -37.88
C PRO A 315 22.54 -4.40 -37.27
N THR A 316 23.33 -4.31 -36.19
CA THR A 316 24.10 -5.42 -35.63
C THR A 316 23.63 -5.83 -34.22
N LYS A 317 23.24 -4.87 -33.38
CA LYS A 317 22.97 -5.08 -31.94
C LYS A 317 21.90 -4.12 -31.38
N GLY A 318 21.34 -4.46 -30.21
CA GLY A 318 20.56 -3.52 -29.39
C GLY A 318 21.47 -2.45 -28.75
N VAL A 319 21.06 -1.19 -28.82
CA VAL A 319 21.74 -0.03 -28.22
C VAL A 319 20.91 0.63 -27.12
N GLY A 320 19.71 0.10 -26.83
CA GLY A 320 18.87 0.53 -25.74
C GLY A 320 17.55 -0.21 -25.71
N VAL A 321 16.90 -0.24 -24.53
CA VAL A 321 15.53 -0.73 -24.35
C VAL A 321 14.61 0.48 -24.51
N ALA A 322 13.81 0.48 -25.57
CA ALA A 322 12.98 1.63 -25.95
C ALA A 322 12.13 2.16 -24.80
N GLY A 323 12.26 3.44 -24.48
CA GLY A 323 11.51 4.12 -23.43
C GLY A 323 11.79 3.66 -21.98
N VAL A 324 12.69 2.72 -21.77
CA VAL A 324 13.05 2.23 -20.42
C VAL A 324 14.45 2.68 -20.02
N MET A 325 15.50 2.27 -20.78
CA MET A 325 16.87 2.63 -20.44
C MET A 325 17.80 2.49 -21.65
N GLY A 326 18.72 3.44 -21.81
CA GLY A 326 19.79 3.38 -22.82
C GLY A 326 20.76 2.22 -22.60
N GLY A 327 21.45 1.83 -23.66
CA GLY A 327 22.48 0.81 -23.59
C GLY A 327 23.84 1.36 -23.17
N LEU A 328 24.56 0.60 -22.36
CA LEU A 328 25.93 0.91 -21.93
C LEU A 328 26.92 1.03 -23.12
N ASN A 329 26.61 0.32 -24.19
CA ASN A 329 27.47 0.23 -25.40
C ASN A 329 27.34 1.42 -26.36
N SER A 330 26.58 2.43 -26.03
CA SER A 330 26.31 3.64 -26.82
C SER A 330 26.20 4.92 -25.97
N GLU A 331 26.72 4.86 -24.73
CA GLU A 331 26.69 6.01 -23.82
C GLU A 331 27.64 7.14 -24.24
N ILE A 332 27.29 8.35 -23.86
CA ILE A 332 28.13 9.54 -24.06
C ILE A 332 29.31 9.49 -23.05
N THR A 333 30.51 9.60 -23.56
CA THR A 333 31.75 9.63 -22.78
C THR A 333 32.57 10.88 -23.11
N ASP A 334 33.62 11.18 -22.35
CA ASP A 334 34.55 12.28 -22.64
C ASP A 334 35.23 12.17 -24.01
N ALA A 335 35.21 10.98 -24.61
CA ALA A 335 35.81 10.74 -25.94
C ALA A 335 34.82 10.94 -27.09
N THR A 336 33.51 11.09 -26.80
CA THR A 336 32.46 11.25 -27.83
C THR A 336 32.66 12.52 -28.63
N LYS A 337 32.60 12.39 -29.95
CA LYS A 337 32.80 13.51 -30.90
C LYS A 337 31.55 13.90 -31.70
N ALA A 338 30.59 12.98 -31.81
CA ALA A 338 29.33 13.23 -32.47
C ALA A 338 28.23 12.45 -31.78
N THR A 339 27.08 13.06 -31.63
CA THR A 339 25.91 12.45 -31.01
C THR A 339 24.67 12.56 -31.88
N LEU A 340 23.80 11.56 -31.77
CA LEU A 340 22.44 11.62 -32.27
C LEU A 340 21.50 11.79 -31.05
N PHE A 341 20.86 12.95 -30.96
CA PHE A 341 19.79 13.17 -30.02
C PHE A 341 18.51 12.49 -30.51
N GLU A 342 17.93 11.63 -29.65
CA GLU A 342 16.65 10.98 -29.83
C GLU A 342 15.56 11.72 -29.07
N SER A 343 14.44 11.92 -29.71
CA SER A 343 13.18 12.29 -29.06
C SER A 343 12.06 11.48 -29.71
N ALA A 344 11.57 10.46 -29.01
CA ALA A 344 10.66 9.48 -29.59
C ALA A 344 9.40 9.31 -28.75
N VAL A 345 8.39 8.67 -29.33
CA VAL A 345 7.15 8.31 -28.64
C VAL A 345 6.94 6.82 -28.73
N PHE A 346 6.63 6.20 -27.60
CA PHE A 346 6.40 4.75 -27.50
C PHE A 346 5.03 4.46 -26.91
N ARG A 347 4.44 3.33 -27.29
CA ARG A 347 3.13 2.90 -26.77
C ARG A 347 3.20 2.59 -25.28
N PRO A 348 2.34 3.21 -24.45
CA PRO A 348 2.33 3.06 -23.00
C PRO A 348 2.24 1.62 -22.52
N GLU A 349 1.41 0.80 -23.17
CA GLU A 349 1.16 -0.59 -22.82
C GLU A 349 2.42 -1.44 -22.97
N ASN A 350 3.18 -1.18 -24.07
CA ASN A 350 4.44 -1.88 -24.32
C ASN A 350 5.50 -1.53 -23.27
N ILE A 351 5.67 -0.23 -23.00
CA ILE A 351 6.66 0.21 -21.98
C ILE A 351 6.29 -0.31 -20.59
N ARG A 352 5.00 -0.29 -20.23
CA ARG A 352 4.52 -0.86 -18.95
C ARG A 352 4.82 -2.35 -18.84
N SER A 353 4.54 -3.12 -19.89
CA SER A 353 4.83 -4.56 -19.93
C SER A 353 6.33 -4.83 -19.81
N THR A 354 7.14 -4.11 -20.60
CA THR A 354 8.61 -4.24 -20.61
C THR A 354 9.21 -3.89 -19.24
N ALA A 355 8.85 -2.73 -18.68
CA ALA A 355 9.36 -2.28 -17.37
C ALA A 355 9.00 -3.27 -16.24
N ARG A 356 7.78 -3.83 -16.27
CA ARG A 356 7.35 -4.84 -15.29
C ARG A 356 8.13 -6.16 -15.45
N LYS A 357 8.31 -6.66 -16.67
CA LYS A 357 9.05 -7.90 -16.93
C LYS A 357 10.51 -7.79 -16.54
N LEU A 358 11.12 -6.62 -16.75
CA LEU A 358 12.50 -6.33 -16.39
C LEU A 358 12.66 -5.91 -14.92
N HIS A 359 11.56 -5.79 -14.15
CA HIS A 359 11.55 -5.25 -12.80
C HIS A 359 12.29 -3.91 -12.68
N HIS A 360 12.10 -3.03 -13.67
CA HIS A 360 12.85 -1.79 -13.77
C HIS A 360 12.00 -0.64 -14.28
N VAL A 361 11.64 0.26 -13.37
CA VAL A 361 10.89 1.48 -13.68
C VAL A 361 11.84 2.67 -13.52
N THR A 362 12.05 3.42 -14.60
CA THR A 362 12.86 4.65 -14.64
C THR A 362 11.96 5.88 -14.75
N ASP A 363 12.53 7.08 -14.56
CA ASP A 363 11.83 8.35 -14.79
C ASP A 363 11.32 8.48 -16.24
N SER A 364 12.07 7.95 -17.19
CA SER A 364 11.67 7.84 -18.60
C SER A 364 10.47 6.90 -18.75
N ALA A 365 10.59 5.67 -18.23
CA ALA A 365 9.51 4.69 -18.31
C ALA A 365 8.23 5.18 -17.63
N ALA A 366 8.33 5.85 -16.48
CA ALA A 366 7.18 6.41 -15.78
C ALA A 366 6.37 7.41 -16.62
N ARG A 367 7.06 8.22 -17.45
CA ARG A 367 6.41 9.16 -18.37
C ARG A 367 5.77 8.45 -19.56
N PHE A 368 6.51 7.55 -20.22
CA PHE A 368 5.96 6.78 -21.34
C PHE A 368 4.78 5.89 -20.94
N ILE A 369 4.79 5.31 -19.74
CA ILE A 369 3.70 4.47 -19.21
C ILE A 369 2.40 5.27 -19.04
N LYS A 370 2.49 6.55 -18.69
CA LYS A 370 1.33 7.45 -18.59
C LYS A 370 0.91 8.05 -19.94
N GLY A 371 1.79 8.02 -20.91
CA GLY A 371 1.59 8.56 -22.26
C GLY A 371 2.37 9.84 -22.49
N VAL A 372 3.11 9.87 -23.58
CA VAL A 372 3.84 11.04 -24.09
C VAL A 372 3.26 11.42 -25.45
N GLU A 373 3.03 12.67 -25.63
CA GLU A 373 2.29 13.22 -26.76
C GLU A 373 3.21 13.38 -27.98
N PRO A 374 2.79 12.94 -29.19
CA PRO A 374 3.64 12.95 -30.38
C PRO A 374 4.10 14.33 -30.86
N VAL A 375 3.33 15.40 -30.69
CA VAL A 375 3.72 16.76 -31.10
C VAL A 375 4.89 17.26 -30.27
N ASN A 376 4.91 16.92 -28.97
CA ASN A 376 5.94 17.34 -28.03
C ASN A 376 7.34 16.81 -28.38
N ALA A 377 7.44 15.66 -29.08
CA ALA A 377 8.73 15.10 -29.49
C ALA A 377 9.61 16.12 -30.26
N LYS A 378 9.01 16.89 -31.17
CA LYS A 378 9.72 17.92 -31.90
C LYS A 378 10.09 19.11 -31.02
N LEU A 379 9.21 19.56 -30.13
CA LEU A 379 9.48 20.69 -29.23
C LEU A 379 10.60 20.38 -28.26
N ALA A 380 10.60 19.18 -27.68
CA ALA A 380 11.65 18.69 -26.80
C ALA A 380 13.01 18.63 -27.51
N LEU A 381 13.03 18.11 -28.76
CA LEU A 381 14.25 18.06 -29.57
C LEU A 381 14.76 19.45 -29.92
N ASP A 382 13.88 20.38 -30.34
CA ASP A 382 14.25 21.76 -30.62
C ASP A 382 14.83 22.46 -29.37
N ARG A 383 14.27 22.20 -28.16
CA ARG A 383 14.83 22.72 -26.90
C ARG A 383 16.20 22.15 -26.56
N ALA A 384 16.41 20.87 -26.76
CA ALA A 384 17.72 20.24 -26.55
C ALA A 384 18.79 20.88 -27.47
N ILE A 385 18.44 21.11 -28.70
CA ILE A 385 19.35 21.73 -29.69
C ILE A 385 19.60 23.20 -29.38
N GLU A 386 18.60 23.96 -28.91
CA GLU A 386 18.78 25.31 -28.41
C GLU A 386 19.81 25.34 -27.27
N LEU A 387 19.70 24.38 -26.31
CA LEU A 387 20.64 24.26 -25.21
C LEU A 387 22.05 23.90 -25.67
N VAL A 388 22.20 23.03 -26.66
CA VAL A 388 23.52 22.73 -27.27
C VAL A 388 24.18 24.01 -27.82
N GLU A 389 23.40 24.87 -28.49
CA GLU A 389 23.91 26.15 -29.01
C GLU A 389 24.25 27.13 -27.88
N GLU A 390 23.34 27.27 -26.89
CA GLU A 390 23.55 28.14 -25.72
C GLU A 390 24.83 27.78 -24.92
N LEU A 391 25.09 26.50 -24.80
CA LEU A 391 26.24 25.98 -24.07
C LEU A 391 27.50 25.85 -24.94
N HIS A 392 27.41 26.12 -26.22
CA HIS A 392 28.49 25.89 -27.19
C HIS A 392 29.05 24.44 -27.14
N ALA A 393 28.15 23.47 -26.85
CA ALA A 393 28.52 22.08 -26.60
C ALA A 393 28.86 21.28 -27.88
N GLY A 394 28.72 21.87 -29.05
CA GLY A 394 29.06 21.24 -30.32
C GLY A 394 28.49 21.99 -31.52
N LYS A 395 28.73 21.47 -32.74
CA LYS A 395 28.15 22.01 -33.98
C LYS A 395 26.85 21.31 -34.35
N VAL A 396 25.74 22.04 -34.38
CA VAL A 396 24.44 21.52 -34.77
C VAL A 396 24.40 21.27 -36.29
N MET A 397 24.02 20.05 -36.68
CA MET A 397 23.72 19.76 -38.10
C MET A 397 22.34 20.22 -38.48
N GLY A 398 22.18 20.75 -39.67
CA GLY A 398 20.91 21.19 -40.26
C GLY A 398 19.94 20.03 -40.50
N GLY A 399 18.68 20.37 -40.75
CA GLY A 399 17.63 19.38 -40.93
C GLY A 399 17.21 18.67 -39.64
N MET A 400 16.30 17.73 -39.80
CA MET A 400 15.81 16.84 -38.76
C MET A 400 15.38 15.53 -39.41
N ILE A 401 15.69 14.41 -38.78
CA ILE A 401 15.10 13.12 -39.12
C ILE A 401 13.77 13.03 -38.36
N ASP A 402 12.67 12.81 -39.06
CA ASP A 402 11.32 12.69 -38.47
C ASP A 402 10.57 11.54 -39.16
N VAL A 403 10.46 10.42 -38.46
CA VAL A 403 9.70 9.25 -38.88
C VAL A 403 8.42 9.25 -38.10
N CYS A 404 7.30 9.66 -38.75
CA CYS A 404 6.00 9.86 -38.07
C CYS A 404 4.90 9.01 -38.71
N ALA A 405 4.31 8.15 -37.93
CA ALA A 405 3.08 7.40 -38.23
C ALA A 405 1.91 7.82 -37.34
N ALA A 406 2.16 8.73 -36.38
CA ALA A 406 1.12 9.25 -35.50
C ALA A 406 0.20 10.21 -36.24
N ASP A 407 -1.07 10.23 -35.87
CA ASP A 407 -2.00 11.29 -36.26
C ASP A 407 -1.72 12.55 -35.44
N LEU A 408 -1.32 13.61 -36.11
CA LEU A 408 -1.01 14.91 -35.49
C LEU A 408 -2.15 15.93 -35.73
N THR A 409 -3.31 15.49 -36.17
CA THR A 409 -4.44 16.38 -36.38
C THR A 409 -4.99 16.91 -35.05
N GLU A 410 -5.43 18.17 -35.08
CA GLU A 410 -6.06 18.80 -33.93
C GLU A 410 -7.40 18.11 -33.60
N LYS A 411 -7.54 17.67 -32.34
CA LYS A 411 -8.75 17.04 -31.83
C LYS A 411 -9.77 18.10 -31.43
N ARG A 412 -11.01 17.97 -31.96
CA ARG A 412 -12.14 18.83 -31.56
C ARG A 412 -13.22 17.99 -30.92
N VAL A 413 -13.73 18.45 -29.79
CA VAL A 413 -14.83 17.81 -29.08
C VAL A 413 -15.95 18.81 -28.82
N SER A 414 -17.17 18.32 -28.62
CA SER A 414 -18.32 19.17 -28.35
C SER A 414 -19.00 18.72 -27.06
N ALA A 415 -19.05 19.59 -26.04
CA ALA A 415 -19.61 19.32 -24.73
C ALA A 415 -20.94 20.07 -24.51
N SER A 416 -21.88 19.44 -23.77
CA SER A 416 -23.19 20.00 -23.45
C SER A 416 -23.13 20.84 -22.17
N VAL A 417 -23.41 22.13 -22.25
CA VAL A 417 -23.48 23.07 -21.11
C VAL A 417 -24.50 22.61 -20.05
N SER A 418 -25.67 22.15 -20.51
CA SER A 418 -26.73 21.68 -19.61
C SER A 418 -26.34 20.42 -18.87
N HIS A 419 -25.69 19.46 -19.56
CA HIS A 419 -25.26 18.21 -18.94
C HIS A 419 -24.08 18.43 -17.96
N ILE A 420 -23.12 19.30 -18.31
CA ILE A 420 -22.05 19.70 -17.38
C ILE A 420 -22.63 20.32 -16.10
N ASN A 421 -23.61 21.22 -16.23
CA ASN A 421 -24.30 21.80 -15.06
C ASN A 421 -25.07 20.75 -14.25
N GLU A 422 -25.65 19.74 -14.90
CA GLU A 422 -26.31 18.63 -14.22
C GLU A 422 -25.32 17.77 -13.43
N ILE A 423 -24.19 17.41 -14.03
CA ILE A 423 -23.12 16.65 -13.39
C ILE A 423 -22.58 17.39 -12.15
N LEU A 424 -22.32 18.70 -12.29
CA LEU A 424 -21.72 19.53 -11.24
C LEU A 424 -22.75 20.10 -10.26
N ASN A 425 -24.06 19.95 -10.54
CA ASN A 425 -25.14 20.63 -9.82
C ASN A 425 -24.91 22.14 -9.72
N THR A 426 -24.61 22.76 -10.88
CA THR A 426 -24.36 24.22 -10.99
C THR A 426 -25.28 24.89 -12.00
N GLY A 427 -25.18 26.19 -12.11
CA GLY A 427 -25.88 27.00 -13.12
C GLY A 427 -24.91 27.90 -13.89
N LEU A 428 -23.76 27.39 -14.24
CA LEU A 428 -22.71 28.17 -14.93
C LEU A 428 -23.14 28.47 -16.37
N SER A 429 -22.87 29.68 -16.83
CA SER A 429 -23.05 30.04 -18.24
C SER A 429 -21.97 29.42 -19.13
N ALA A 430 -22.30 29.17 -20.40
CA ALA A 430 -21.33 28.68 -21.38
C ALA A 430 -20.09 29.58 -21.49
N GLY A 431 -20.29 30.92 -21.42
CA GLY A 431 -19.16 31.86 -21.42
C GLY A 431 -18.23 31.68 -20.23
N ARG A 432 -18.78 31.43 -19.01
CA ARG A 432 -17.97 31.21 -17.82
C ARG A 432 -17.21 29.90 -17.89
N MET A 433 -17.81 28.84 -18.42
CA MET A 433 -17.13 27.57 -18.65
C MET A 433 -15.97 27.71 -19.65
N ALA A 434 -16.20 28.45 -20.75
CA ALA A 434 -15.15 28.73 -21.74
C ALA A 434 -13.99 29.56 -21.16
N GLU A 435 -14.26 30.55 -20.31
CA GLU A 435 -13.22 31.29 -19.58
C GLU A 435 -12.38 30.40 -18.68
N LEU A 436 -13.03 29.51 -17.91
CA LEU A 436 -12.33 28.56 -17.04
C LEU A 436 -11.41 27.66 -17.83
N LEU A 437 -11.89 27.03 -18.90
CA LEU A 437 -11.10 26.17 -19.79
C LEU A 437 -9.93 26.94 -20.44
N SER A 438 -10.17 28.16 -20.89
CA SER A 438 -9.13 29.02 -21.47
C SER A 438 -8.00 29.36 -20.49
N SER A 439 -8.28 29.38 -19.17
CA SER A 439 -7.25 29.65 -18.14
C SER A 439 -6.16 28.58 -18.07
N ILE A 440 -6.43 27.38 -18.58
CA ILE A 440 -5.49 26.24 -18.68
C ILE A 440 -5.12 25.92 -20.14
N ASN A 441 -5.24 26.90 -21.03
CA ASN A 441 -4.93 26.78 -22.45
C ASN A 441 -5.79 25.74 -23.19
N ILE A 442 -7.05 25.53 -22.80
CA ILE A 442 -8.06 24.75 -23.54
C ILE A 442 -9.02 25.73 -24.21
N PRO A 443 -8.83 26.06 -25.52
CA PRO A 443 -9.71 26.96 -26.23
C PRO A 443 -11.12 26.38 -26.40
N ALA A 444 -12.14 27.13 -26.03
CA ALA A 444 -13.55 26.73 -26.14
C ALA A 444 -14.41 27.85 -26.74
N GLU A 445 -15.13 27.53 -27.78
CA GLU A 445 -16.07 28.44 -28.44
C GLU A 445 -17.51 28.11 -28.02
N VAL A 446 -18.28 29.13 -27.69
CA VAL A 446 -19.69 28.95 -27.33
C VAL A 446 -20.53 28.84 -28.62
N LYS A 447 -21.18 27.69 -28.82
CA LYS A 447 -22.11 27.44 -29.95
C LYS A 447 -23.49 27.05 -29.39
N ARG A 448 -24.36 28.04 -29.22
CA ARG A 448 -25.69 27.88 -28.57
C ARG A 448 -25.57 27.34 -27.16
N GLU A 449 -26.00 26.09 -26.89
CA GLU A 449 -25.97 25.41 -25.60
C GLU A 449 -24.82 24.37 -25.51
N ARG A 450 -23.84 24.46 -26.37
CA ARG A 450 -22.67 23.59 -26.42
C ARG A 450 -21.37 24.38 -26.41
N LEU A 451 -20.34 23.78 -25.94
CA LEU A 451 -18.96 24.21 -26.05
C LEU A 451 -18.29 23.43 -27.17
N ASP A 452 -17.74 24.11 -28.17
CA ASP A 452 -16.88 23.52 -29.19
C ASP A 452 -15.45 23.76 -28.77
N ILE A 453 -14.74 22.66 -28.41
CA ILE A 453 -13.48 22.70 -27.68
C ILE A 453 -12.37 22.18 -28.59
N LEU A 454 -11.34 22.97 -28.78
CA LEU A 454 -10.09 22.49 -29.37
C LEU A 454 -9.24 21.87 -28.27
N VAL A 455 -9.10 20.53 -28.29
CA VAL A 455 -8.33 19.79 -27.29
C VAL A 455 -6.83 19.96 -27.60
N PRO A 456 -6.07 20.58 -26.71
CA PRO A 456 -4.63 20.71 -26.92
C PRO A 456 -3.96 19.33 -26.91
N HIS A 457 -2.88 19.17 -27.67
CA HIS A 457 -2.18 17.90 -27.79
C HIS A 457 -1.69 17.32 -26.44
N PHE A 458 -1.35 18.17 -25.49
CA PHE A 458 -0.90 17.73 -24.16
C PHE A 458 -2.03 17.14 -23.29
N ARG A 459 -3.31 17.34 -23.62
CA ARG A 459 -4.48 16.79 -22.93
C ARG A 459 -4.90 15.48 -23.59
N THR A 460 -4.13 14.45 -23.34
CA THR A 460 -4.37 13.10 -23.87
C THR A 460 -5.53 12.38 -23.17
N ASP A 461 -5.96 12.91 -22.04
CA ASP A 461 -7.04 12.41 -21.18
C ASP A 461 -8.45 12.82 -21.65
N ILE A 462 -8.59 13.89 -22.44
CA ILE A 462 -9.89 14.33 -22.96
C ILE A 462 -10.19 13.58 -24.25
N GLU A 463 -11.23 12.72 -24.24
CA GLU A 463 -11.62 11.92 -25.41
C GLU A 463 -12.89 12.42 -26.08
N ASP A 464 -13.05 12.14 -27.40
CA ASP A 464 -14.30 12.36 -28.11
C ASP A 464 -15.20 11.15 -27.97
N GLY A 465 -16.40 11.33 -27.39
CA GLY A 465 -17.33 10.24 -27.17
C GLY A 465 -18.32 10.47 -26.02
N ILE A 466 -18.71 9.38 -25.40
CA ILE A 466 -19.70 9.39 -24.31
C ILE A 466 -19.14 10.11 -23.07
N GLU A 467 -17.83 10.06 -22.87
CA GLU A 467 -17.16 10.60 -21.68
C GLU A 467 -16.80 12.08 -21.80
N THR A 468 -16.89 12.68 -23.01
CA THR A 468 -16.50 14.09 -23.24
C THR A 468 -17.10 15.06 -22.24
N ASP A 469 -18.40 14.94 -21.96
CA ASP A 469 -19.08 15.85 -21.02
C ASP A 469 -18.56 15.66 -19.57
N TRP A 470 -18.13 14.45 -19.20
CA TRP A 470 -17.53 14.13 -17.90
C TRP A 470 -16.12 14.71 -17.76
N ASP A 471 -15.29 14.54 -18.78
CA ASP A 471 -13.93 15.08 -18.82
C ASP A 471 -13.95 16.60 -18.71
N ILE A 472 -14.86 17.25 -19.47
CA ILE A 472 -15.02 18.71 -19.41
C ILE A 472 -15.66 19.17 -18.09
N ALA A 473 -16.58 18.38 -17.51
CA ALA A 473 -17.14 18.68 -16.19
C ALA A 473 -16.06 18.62 -15.11
N GLU A 474 -15.12 17.67 -15.17
CA GLU A 474 -13.97 17.62 -14.26
C GLU A 474 -13.19 18.93 -14.32
N GLU A 475 -12.80 19.36 -15.51
CA GLU A 475 -12.05 20.59 -15.72
C GLU A 475 -12.80 21.83 -15.21
N VAL A 476 -14.05 21.97 -15.60
CA VAL A 476 -14.89 23.09 -15.17
C VAL A 476 -15.08 23.08 -13.66
N GLY A 477 -15.35 21.91 -13.06
CA GLY A 477 -15.59 21.75 -11.63
C GLY A 477 -14.38 22.13 -10.77
N ARG A 478 -13.19 21.61 -11.11
CA ARG A 478 -11.94 21.90 -10.37
C ARG A 478 -11.51 23.36 -10.53
N LEU A 479 -11.67 23.95 -11.73
CA LEU A 479 -11.33 25.34 -11.99
C LEU A 479 -12.34 26.32 -11.40
N TYR A 480 -13.62 25.98 -11.37
CA TYR A 480 -14.63 26.74 -10.64
C TYR A 480 -14.38 26.68 -9.13
N GLY A 481 -13.92 25.54 -8.64
CA GLY A 481 -13.67 25.23 -7.23
C GLY A 481 -14.86 24.54 -6.57
N TYR A 482 -14.65 23.32 -6.11
CA TYR A 482 -15.69 22.49 -5.47
C TYR A 482 -16.29 23.15 -4.22
N THR A 483 -15.53 24.01 -3.54
CA THR A 483 -16.04 24.79 -2.40
C THR A 483 -17.12 25.83 -2.77
N ASN A 484 -17.22 26.18 -4.03
CA ASN A 484 -18.26 27.09 -4.57
C ASN A 484 -19.55 26.36 -4.96
N ILE A 485 -19.53 25.01 -4.96
CA ILE A 485 -20.70 24.19 -5.28
C ILE A 485 -21.48 23.94 -3.99
N ALA A 486 -22.75 24.38 -3.98
CA ALA A 486 -23.59 24.22 -2.81
C ALA A 486 -23.94 22.73 -2.60
N PRO A 487 -23.75 22.19 -1.39
CA PRO A 487 -24.13 20.82 -1.09
C PRO A 487 -25.65 20.67 -1.17
N THR A 488 -26.11 19.56 -1.75
CA THR A 488 -27.53 19.22 -1.84
C THR A 488 -27.80 17.89 -1.15
N LEU A 489 -29.00 17.77 -0.59
CA LEU A 489 -29.44 16.50 -0.02
C LEU A 489 -29.79 15.53 -1.13
N MET A 490 -29.43 14.28 -0.94
CA MET A 490 -29.87 13.20 -1.83
C MET A 490 -31.39 13.10 -1.86
N ARG A 491 -31.95 12.96 -3.05
CA ARG A 491 -33.39 12.68 -3.25
C ARG A 491 -33.54 11.29 -3.83
N GLY A 492 -34.45 10.53 -3.25
CA GLY A 492 -34.75 9.18 -3.70
C GLY A 492 -36.00 8.63 -2.99
N ASP A 493 -36.51 7.57 -3.53
CA ASP A 493 -37.59 6.84 -2.89
C ASP A 493 -37.12 6.26 -1.56
N THR A 494 -37.94 6.40 -0.52
CA THR A 494 -37.64 5.78 0.77
C THR A 494 -38.10 4.32 0.75
N PHE A 495 -37.21 3.41 1.06
CA PHE A 495 -37.53 2.00 1.23
C PHE A 495 -37.01 1.51 2.58
N ARG A 496 -37.72 0.51 3.11
CA ARG A 496 -37.28 -0.09 4.38
C ARG A 496 -36.01 -0.91 4.16
N GLY A 497 -34.93 -0.43 4.72
CA GLY A 497 -33.67 -1.17 4.75
C GLY A 497 -33.84 -2.53 5.44
N ARG A 498 -33.23 -3.57 4.91
CA ARG A 498 -33.23 -4.91 5.51
C ARG A 498 -31.80 -5.41 5.58
N VAL A 499 -31.39 -5.81 6.76
CA VAL A 499 -30.16 -6.61 6.95
C VAL A 499 -30.46 -8.04 6.51
N GLY A 500 -29.57 -8.64 5.74
CA GLY A 500 -29.68 -10.02 5.30
C GLY A 500 -29.80 -11.00 6.49
N ALA A 501 -30.56 -12.09 6.32
CA ALA A 501 -30.76 -13.07 7.40
C ALA A 501 -29.41 -13.64 7.92
N ALA A 502 -28.43 -13.83 7.02
CA ALA A 502 -27.10 -14.36 7.40
C ALA A 502 -26.39 -13.46 8.40
N PHE A 503 -26.38 -12.15 8.15
CA PHE A 503 -25.76 -11.17 9.06
C PHE A 503 -26.47 -11.12 10.42
N LYS A 504 -27.82 -11.16 10.42
CA LYS A 504 -28.58 -11.19 11.69
C LYS A 504 -28.28 -12.44 12.51
N ASP A 505 -28.14 -13.61 11.84
CA ASP A 505 -27.79 -14.85 12.52
C ASP A 505 -26.40 -14.78 13.11
N GLU A 506 -25.45 -14.19 12.37
CA GLU A 506 -24.09 -13.96 12.83
C GLU A 506 -24.05 -13.03 14.05
N ASP A 507 -24.76 -11.91 14.01
CA ASP A 507 -24.86 -10.98 15.13
C ASP A 507 -25.44 -11.68 16.38
N VAL A 508 -26.53 -12.45 16.22
CA VAL A 508 -27.13 -13.21 17.33
C VAL A 508 -26.16 -14.24 17.92
N ILE A 509 -25.36 -14.92 17.07
CA ILE A 509 -24.36 -15.90 17.53
C ILE A 509 -23.24 -15.17 18.29
N LYS A 510 -22.70 -14.08 17.74
CA LYS A 510 -21.64 -13.29 18.37
C LYS A 510 -22.08 -12.70 19.70
N ASP A 511 -23.24 -12.05 19.73
CA ASP A 511 -23.82 -11.49 20.96
C ASP A 511 -24.06 -12.57 22.03
N THR A 512 -24.52 -13.76 21.61
CA THR A 512 -24.72 -14.88 22.51
C THR A 512 -23.40 -15.39 23.09
N MET A 513 -22.38 -15.59 22.24
CA MET A 513 -21.04 -16.01 22.69
C MET A 513 -20.43 -15.00 23.66
N ALA A 514 -20.55 -13.70 23.37
CA ALA A 514 -20.09 -12.64 24.25
C ALA A 514 -20.85 -12.66 25.60
N ALA A 515 -22.19 -12.86 25.59
CA ALA A 515 -23.00 -12.99 26.80
C ALA A 515 -22.65 -14.23 27.62
N LEU A 516 -22.14 -15.29 26.99
CA LEU A 516 -21.64 -16.50 27.66
C LEU A 516 -20.20 -16.33 28.19
N GLY A 517 -19.62 -15.14 28.11
CA GLY A 517 -18.30 -14.80 28.65
C GLY A 517 -17.13 -15.14 27.75
N CYS A 518 -17.39 -15.32 26.43
CA CYS A 518 -16.33 -15.51 25.45
C CYS A 518 -15.95 -14.17 24.81
N LEU A 519 -14.65 -13.95 24.56
CA LEU A 519 -14.14 -12.79 23.84
C LEU A 519 -13.99 -13.11 22.37
N GLU A 520 -14.45 -12.20 21.49
CA GLU A 520 -14.29 -12.36 20.05
C GLU A 520 -12.84 -12.14 19.63
N LEU A 521 -12.33 -13.00 18.76
CA LEU A 521 -11.04 -12.88 18.11
C LEU A 521 -11.19 -12.57 16.64
N TYR A 522 -10.15 -11.94 16.10
CA TYR A 522 -9.99 -11.67 14.68
C TYR A 522 -8.56 -12.04 14.28
N ASN A 523 -8.39 -13.30 13.83
CA ASN A 523 -7.09 -13.82 13.42
C ASN A 523 -6.85 -13.61 11.92
N TYR A 524 -5.57 -13.62 11.50
CA TYR A 524 -5.22 -13.60 10.07
C TYR A 524 -5.70 -14.85 9.35
N ASN A 525 -6.07 -14.68 8.08
CA ASN A 525 -6.45 -15.78 7.20
C ASN A 525 -5.25 -16.58 6.67
N PHE A 526 -4.03 -16.19 7.04
CA PHE A 526 -2.79 -16.77 6.55
C PHE A 526 -2.15 -17.68 7.60
N ILE A 527 -1.65 -18.84 7.15
CA ILE A 527 -1.00 -19.85 7.99
C ILE A 527 0.33 -20.30 7.37
N ALA A 528 1.16 -20.91 8.22
CA ALA A 528 2.38 -21.57 7.78
C ALA A 528 2.09 -23.01 7.28
N PRO A 529 2.82 -23.54 6.29
CA PRO A 529 2.70 -24.94 5.87
C PRO A 529 2.87 -25.95 7.01
N ARG A 530 3.76 -25.68 7.97
CA ARG A 530 4.00 -26.51 9.14
C ARG A 530 2.77 -26.67 10.06
N GLU A 531 1.86 -25.70 10.04
CA GLU A 531 0.67 -25.72 10.92
C GLU A 531 -0.27 -26.88 10.60
N ILE A 532 -0.33 -27.28 9.34
CA ILE A 532 -1.07 -28.46 8.89
C ILE A 532 -0.53 -29.74 9.55
N GLU A 533 0.80 -29.84 9.63
CA GLU A 533 1.48 -30.96 10.28
C GLU A 533 1.36 -30.88 11.81
N ASP A 534 1.47 -29.68 12.38
CA ASP A 534 1.30 -29.43 13.80
C ASP A 534 -0.11 -29.79 14.29
N LEU A 535 -1.14 -29.67 13.44
CA LEU A 535 -2.51 -30.12 13.69
C LEU A 535 -2.71 -31.61 13.46
N MET A 536 -1.68 -32.35 13.04
CA MET A 536 -1.73 -33.80 12.82
C MET A 536 -2.80 -34.21 11.80
N LEU A 537 -3.11 -33.38 10.80
CA LEU A 537 -4.09 -33.69 9.76
C LEU A 537 -3.58 -34.84 8.88
N GLY A 538 -4.44 -35.84 8.64
CA GLY A 538 -4.11 -37.01 7.77
C GLY A 538 -3.84 -36.59 6.33
N GLU A 539 -3.17 -37.44 5.55
CA GLU A 539 -2.83 -37.14 4.16
C GLU A 539 -4.06 -36.89 3.27
N ASP A 540 -5.16 -37.57 3.55
CA ASP A 540 -6.43 -37.46 2.82
C ASP A 540 -7.39 -36.43 3.42
N ASP A 541 -6.97 -35.65 4.42
CA ASP A 541 -7.82 -34.64 5.05
C ASP A 541 -8.06 -33.45 4.11
N GLU A 542 -9.34 -33.08 3.90
CA GLU A 542 -9.69 -31.99 2.98
C GLU A 542 -9.05 -30.66 3.35
N ARG A 543 -8.74 -30.43 4.63
CA ARG A 543 -8.09 -29.21 5.13
C ARG A 543 -6.65 -29.06 4.66
N ARG A 544 -6.05 -30.08 4.02
CA ARG A 544 -4.76 -29.97 3.32
C ARG A 544 -4.87 -29.30 1.96
N LYS A 545 -6.07 -29.12 1.41
CA LYS A 545 -6.31 -28.42 0.14
C LYS A 545 -6.27 -26.92 0.35
N THR A 546 -5.08 -26.41 0.62
CA THR A 546 -4.85 -24.98 0.92
C THR A 546 -4.56 -24.19 -0.33
N VAL A 547 -5.06 -22.96 -0.38
CA VAL A 547 -4.70 -21.98 -1.41
C VAL A 547 -3.34 -21.41 -1.11
N LYS A 548 -2.40 -21.48 -2.04
CA LYS A 548 -1.05 -20.94 -1.90
C LYS A 548 -0.98 -19.50 -2.44
N LEU A 549 -0.41 -18.59 -1.65
CA LEU A 549 -0.17 -17.21 -2.09
C LEU A 549 1.00 -17.15 -3.07
N LEU A 550 0.86 -16.33 -4.13
CA LEU A 550 1.93 -16.09 -5.11
C LEU A 550 3.07 -15.28 -4.53
N ASN A 551 2.75 -14.23 -3.74
CA ASN A 551 3.72 -13.31 -3.15
C ASN A 551 3.46 -13.18 -1.64
N PRO A 552 3.77 -14.20 -0.81
CA PRO A 552 3.55 -14.13 0.63
C PRO A 552 4.55 -13.17 1.30
N PHE A 553 4.19 -12.63 2.46
CA PHE A 553 5.11 -11.84 3.29
C PHE A 553 6.27 -12.69 3.86
N GLY A 554 6.04 -13.99 4.07
CA GLY A 554 6.99 -14.96 4.54
C GLY A 554 6.42 -16.37 4.46
N GLU A 555 7.24 -17.39 4.70
CA GLU A 555 6.79 -18.78 4.68
C GLU A 555 5.72 -19.06 5.73
N ASP A 556 5.77 -18.36 6.86
CA ASP A 556 4.81 -18.42 7.96
C ASP A 556 3.41 -17.87 7.61
N GLN A 557 3.26 -17.21 6.47
CA GLN A 557 2.02 -16.63 5.97
C GLN A 557 1.80 -16.96 4.49
N SER A 558 2.18 -18.15 4.06
CA SER A 558 2.19 -18.51 2.63
C SER A 558 0.95 -19.28 2.15
N LEU A 559 0.11 -19.75 3.06
CA LEU A 559 -1.13 -20.49 2.77
C LEU A 559 -2.35 -19.77 3.35
N MET A 560 -3.51 -19.90 2.68
CA MET A 560 -4.79 -19.54 3.27
C MET A 560 -5.24 -20.63 4.22
N ARG A 561 -5.83 -20.23 5.38
CA ARG A 561 -6.33 -21.16 6.39
C ARG A 561 -7.54 -21.97 5.90
N THR A 562 -7.61 -23.23 6.29
CA THR A 562 -8.73 -24.15 6.02
C THR A 562 -9.51 -24.52 7.30
N GLU A 563 -9.13 -23.97 8.45
CA GLU A 563 -9.73 -24.17 9.77
C GLU A 563 -9.44 -22.93 10.65
N LEU A 564 -10.12 -22.81 11.81
CA LEU A 564 -9.91 -21.71 12.78
C LEU A 564 -9.07 -22.17 13.97
N THR A 565 -8.91 -23.48 14.15
CA THR A 565 -8.26 -24.12 15.32
C THR A 565 -6.83 -23.59 15.53
N GLY A 566 -6.01 -23.49 14.48
CA GLY A 566 -4.63 -22.99 14.55
C GLY A 566 -4.54 -21.55 15.05
N GLY A 567 -5.39 -20.67 14.53
CA GLY A 567 -5.51 -19.28 14.98
C GLY A 567 -5.89 -19.16 16.45
N LEU A 568 -6.88 -19.94 16.89
CA LEU A 568 -7.32 -19.99 18.28
C LEU A 568 -6.25 -20.51 19.22
N LEU A 569 -5.48 -21.54 18.82
CA LEU A 569 -4.37 -22.09 19.61
C LEU A 569 -3.23 -21.07 19.76
N ARG A 570 -2.86 -20.34 18.68
CA ARG A 570 -1.85 -19.27 18.76
C ARG A 570 -2.28 -18.14 19.69
N ALA A 571 -3.55 -17.73 19.63
CA ALA A 571 -4.09 -16.72 20.53
C ALA A 571 -4.07 -17.18 22.00
N ALA A 572 -4.45 -18.42 22.28
CA ALA A 572 -4.38 -18.99 23.62
C ALA A 572 -2.93 -19.07 24.14
N ALA A 573 -2.00 -19.56 23.31
CA ALA A 573 -0.57 -19.63 23.64
C ALA A 573 0.02 -18.25 23.94
N LEU A 574 -0.30 -17.24 23.13
CA LEU A 574 0.13 -15.85 23.36
C LEU A 574 -0.34 -15.33 24.72
N ASN A 575 -1.61 -15.57 25.06
CA ASN A 575 -2.17 -15.13 26.34
C ASN A 575 -1.56 -15.86 27.53
N LEU A 576 -1.39 -17.19 27.44
CA LEU A 576 -0.71 -17.98 28.48
C LEU A 576 0.74 -17.50 28.68
N ASN A 577 1.48 -17.20 27.62
CA ASN A 577 2.85 -16.67 27.69
C ASN A 577 2.89 -15.27 28.35
N ARG A 578 1.83 -14.49 28.19
CA ARG A 578 1.62 -13.20 28.86
C ARG A 578 1.04 -13.33 30.28
N LYS A 579 1.01 -14.56 30.83
CA LYS A 579 0.55 -14.89 32.19
C LYS A 579 -0.95 -14.70 32.43
N THR A 580 -1.76 -14.71 31.37
CA THR A 580 -3.22 -14.82 31.47
C THR A 580 -3.55 -16.28 31.70
N GLY A 581 -3.91 -16.66 32.94
CA GLY A 581 -3.99 -18.05 33.40
C GLY A 581 -5.17 -18.86 32.79
N PHE A 582 -6.22 -18.19 32.27
CA PHE A 582 -7.38 -18.80 31.62
C PHE A 582 -8.00 -17.86 30.59
N GLY A 583 -8.83 -18.40 29.72
CA GLY A 583 -9.58 -17.60 28.77
C GLY A 583 -10.61 -18.39 27.97
N ARG A 584 -11.61 -17.69 27.46
CA ARG A 584 -12.66 -18.19 26.57
C ARG A 584 -12.73 -17.27 25.37
N PHE A 585 -12.38 -17.80 24.22
CA PHE A 585 -12.37 -17.02 22.98
C PHE A 585 -13.24 -17.68 21.94
N PHE A 586 -13.76 -16.87 21.01
CA PHE A 586 -14.43 -17.36 19.80
C PHE A 586 -14.06 -16.53 18.60
N GLU A 587 -14.19 -17.11 17.41
CA GLU A 587 -14.05 -16.44 16.12
C GLU A 587 -15.12 -16.93 15.17
N VAL A 588 -15.78 -16.01 14.48
CA VAL A 588 -16.59 -16.28 13.29
C VAL A 588 -15.78 -15.84 12.09
N GLY A 589 -15.23 -16.77 11.34
CA GLY A 589 -14.27 -16.48 10.28
C GLY A 589 -14.44 -17.34 9.04
N ASN A 590 -13.95 -16.83 7.90
CA ASN A 590 -13.88 -17.58 6.66
C ASN A 590 -12.63 -18.46 6.62
N VAL A 591 -12.77 -19.62 6.01
CA VAL A 591 -11.72 -20.55 5.66
C VAL A 591 -11.77 -20.81 4.14
N HIS A 592 -10.65 -21.20 3.55
CA HIS A 592 -10.50 -21.19 2.10
C HIS A 592 -9.93 -22.52 1.61
N PHE A 593 -10.61 -23.18 0.69
CA PHE A 593 -10.18 -24.46 0.11
C PHE A 593 -9.81 -24.27 -1.35
N ASP A 594 -8.70 -24.85 -1.75
CA ASP A 594 -8.32 -24.92 -3.16
C ASP A 594 -9.28 -25.83 -3.91
N ASN A 595 -9.92 -25.28 -4.94
CA ASN A 595 -10.88 -25.98 -5.80
C ASN A 595 -10.42 -25.99 -7.28
N GLY A 596 -9.15 -25.66 -7.53
CA GLY A 596 -8.54 -25.66 -8.87
C GLY A 596 -8.87 -24.44 -9.74
N ASP A 597 -9.87 -23.62 -9.38
CA ASP A 597 -10.23 -22.35 -10.00
C ASP A 597 -10.37 -21.28 -8.90
N LEU A 598 -11.56 -20.75 -8.69
CA LEU A 598 -11.79 -19.87 -7.54
C LEU A 598 -11.84 -20.69 -6.25
N PRO A 599 -11.21 -20.22 -5.16
CA PRO A 599 -11.28 -20.88 -3.86
C PRO A 599 -12.71 -21.05 -3.36
N GLU A 600 -13.01 -22.20 -2.77
CA GLU A 600 -14.24 -22.36 -2.00
C GLU A 600 -14.09 -21.70 -0.64
N GLU A 601 -14.98 -20.77 -0.30
CA GLU A 601 -15.02 -20.13 1.01
C GLU A 601 -16.13 -20.73 1.87
N ARG A 602 -15.77 -21.16 3.08
CA ARG A 602 -16.72 -21.59 4.10
C ARG A 602 -16.57 -20.73 5.35
N LYS A 603 -17.68 -20.40 6.00
CA LYS A 603 -17.67 -19.69 7.26
C LYS A 603 -17.80 -20.66 8.41
N LEU A 604 -16.95 -20.54 9.43
CA LEU A 604 -16.93 -21.37 10.62
C LEU A 604 -17.13 -20.54 11.89
N LEU A 605 -17.62 -21.16 12.95
CA LEU A 605 -17.54 -20.67 14.31
C LEU A 605 -16.53 -21.53 15.07
N GLY A 606 -15.41 -20.96 15.44
CA GLY A 606 -14.40 -21.58 16.32
C GLY A 606 -14.55 -21.07 17.74
N VAL A 607 -14.43 -21.96 18.73
CA VAL A 607 -14.47 -21.62 20.17
C VAL A 607 -13.34 -22.32 20.89
N ILE A 608 -12.62 -21.61 21.74
CA ILE A 608 -11.56 -22.19 22.59
C ILE A 608 -11.74 -21.76 24.04
N HIS A 609 -11.67 -22.73 24.95
CA HIS A 609 -11.48 -22.54 26.40
C HIS A 609 -10.10 -23.04 26.80
N PHE A 610 -9.39 -22.33 27.64
CA PHE A 610 -8.09 -22.77 28.13
C PHE A 610 -7.81 -22.30 29.58
N GLY A 611 -7.00 -23.07 30.29
CA GLY A 611 -6.60 -22.78 31.66
C GLY A 611 -7.10 -23.79 32.66
N ALA A 612 -6.71 -23.60 33.95
CA ALA A 612 -6.93 -24.61 35.00
C ALA A 612 -8.40 -24.74 35.42
N GLU A 613 -9.20 -23.73 35.21
CA GLU A 613 -10.64 -23.71 35.60
C GLU A 613 -11.56 -24.23 34.49
N GLU A 614 -10.99 -24.54 33.32
CA GLU A 614 -11.74 -24.99 32.17
C GLU A 614 -11.57 -26.49 31.95
N ASP A 615 -12.60 -27.13 31.42
CA ASP A 615 -12.59 -28.52 31.02
C ASP A 615 -13.46 -28.77 29.76
N PHE A 616 -13.54 -30.02 29.33
CA PHE A 616 -14.38 -30.40 28.20
C PHE A 616 -15.86 -30.04 28.44
N PHE A 617 -16.35 -30.15 29.66
CA PHE A 617 -17.75 -29.92 29.97
C PHE A 617 -18.09 -28.44 30.07
N THR A 618 -17.14 -27.57 30.48
CA THR A 618 -17.35 -26.13 30.48
C THR A 618 -17.53 -25.61 29.03
N LEU A 619 -16.72 -26.09 28.09
CA LEU A 619 -16.90 -25.75 26.66
C LEU A 619 -18.18 -26.36 26.09
N LYS A 620 -18.48 -27.63 26.43
CA LYS A 620 -19.74 -28.29 26.02
C LYS A 620 -20.95 -27.52 26.51
N GLY A 621 -20.95 -27.09 27.77
CA GLY A 621 -22.02 -26.29 28.36
C GLY A 621 -22.21 -24.93 27.65
N THR A 622 -21.11 -24.27 27.25
CA THR A 622 -21.19 -23.04 26.46
C THR A 622 -21.88 -23.27 25.11
N LEU A 623 -21.54 -24.37 24.39
CA LEU A 623 -22.22 -24.71 23.13
C LEU A 623 -23.68 -25.10 23.34
N GLU A 624 -24.01 -25.87 24.39
CA GLU A 624 -25.39 -26.23 24.72
C GLU A 624 -26.24 -25.00 25.00
N ALA A 625 -25.70 -24.00 25.73
CA ALA A 625 -26.36 -22.72 25.96
C ALA A 625 -26.54 -21.91 24.67
N LEU A 626 -25.56 -21.94 23.75
CA LEU A 626 -25.67 -21.33 22.42
C LEU A 626 -26.80 -22.00 21.62
N PHE A 627 -26.83 -23.34 21.56
CA PHE A 627 -27.86 -24.10 20.83
C PHE A 627 -29.26 -23.83 21.40
N GLU A 628 -29.40 -23.81 22.72
CA GLU A 628 -30.65 -23.46 23.39
C GLU A 628 -31.09 -22.05 23.00
N LYS A 629 -30.19 -21.07 23.03
CA LYS A 629 -30.47 -19.67 22.65
C LYS A 629 -30.93 -19.56 21.20
N LEU A 630 -30.30 -20.33 20.30
CA LEU A 630 -30.66 -20.39 18.88
C LEU A 630 -31.91 -21.25 18.60
N GLY A 631 -32.41 -21.99 19.61
CA GLY A 631 -33.55 -22.90 19.49
C GLY A 631 -33.25 -24.13 18.63
N ILE A 632 -32.00 -24.57 18.60
CA ILE A 632 -31.60 -25.78 17.88
C ILE A 632 -31.99 -27.00 18.73
N GLU A 633 -32.88 -27.83 18.21
CA GLU A 633 -33.35 -29.07 18.86
C GLU A 633 -32.65 -30.28 18.27
N GLY A 634 -32.68 -31.42 19.00
CA GLY A 634 -32.13 -32.70 18.53
C GLY A 634 -30.61 -32.74 18.46
N VAL A 635 -29.93 -31.92 19.27
CA VAL A 635 -28.47 -31.91 19.34
C VAL A 635 -27.96 -33.21 19.99
N ARG A 636 -26.95 -33.84 19.36
CA ARG A 636 -26.26 -35.02 19.87
C ARG A 636 -24.75 -34.89 19.76
N PHE A 637 -24.07 -35.48 20.72
CA PHE A 637 -22.61 -35.56 20.77
C PHE A 637 -22.23 -37.04 20.63
N GLU A 638 -21.61 -37.40 19.52
CA GLU A 638 -21.26 -38.79 19.18
C GLU A 638 -19.75 -38.96 19.21
N LYS A 639 -19.26 -40.14 19.57
CA LYS A 639 -17.83 -40.45 19.61
C LYS A 639 -17.19 -40.26 18.24
N GLY A 640 -16.16 -39.46 18.13
CA GLY A 640 -15.46 -39.16 16.87
C GLY A 640 -14.79 -37.81 16.91
N GLY A 641 -14.22 -37.38 15.80
CA GLY A 641 -13.60 -36.05 15.61
C GLY A 641 -12.14 -36.11 15.18
N SER A 642 -11.62 -34.96 14.87
CA SER A 642 -10.31 -34.71 14.26
C SER A 642 -9.13 -35.28 15.04
N PRO A 643 -7.99 -35.53 14.37
CA PRO A 643 -6.79 -36.08 15.00
C PRO A 643 -6.09 -35.11 15.97
N TYR A 644 -6.31 -33.82 15.84
CA TYR A 644 -5.78 -32.82 16.75
C TYR A 644 -6.47 -32.80 18.12
N PHE A 645 -7.51 -33.59 18.31
CA PHE A 645 -8.13 -33.81 19.60
C PHE A 645 -7.55 -35.04 20.33
N HIS A 646 -7.68 -35.03 21.66
CA HIS A 646 -7.32 -36.15 22.49
C HIS A 646 -8.14 -37.39 22.12
N PRO A 647 -7.54 -38.60 22.01
CA PRO A 647 -8.21 -39.79 21.46
C PRO A 647 -9.51 -40.16 22.15
N THR A 648 -9.63 -39.88 23.46
CA THR A 648 -10.79 -40.29 24.29
C THR A 648 -11.66 -39.15 24.78
N GLN A 649 -11.29 -37.89 24.49
CA GLN A 649 -12.01 -36.69 24.97
C GLN A 649 -12.37 -35.81 23.76
N LYS A 650 -13.21 -36.35 22.90
CA LYS A 650 -13.67 -35.68 21.69
C LYS A 650 -15.03 -36.21 21.26
N ALA A 651 -15.79 -35.38 20.54
CA ALA A 651 -17.07 -35.74 19.95
C ALA A 651 -17.34 -34.97 18.65
N VAL A 652 -18.13 -35.59 17.78
CA VAL A 652 -18.78 -34.95 16.64
C VAL A 652 -20.14 -34.47 17.12
N ILE A 653 -20.54 -33.27 16.71
CA ILE A 653 -21.80 -32.62 17.06
C ILE A 653 -22.78 -32.74 15.90
N PHE A 654 -23.95 -33.28 16.15
CA PHE A 654 -25.04 -33.41 15.18
C PHE A 654 -26.28 -32.64 15.67
N ALA A 655 -27.09 -32.15 14.73
CA ALA A 655 -28.46 -31.72 14.98
C ALA A 655 -29.38 -32.41 13.97
N ASN A 656 -30.37 -33.16 14.46
CA ASN A 656 -31.32 -33.93 13.59
C ASN A 656 -30.63 -34.79 12.54
N GLY A 657 -29.43 -35.32 12.84
CA GLY A 657 -28.66 -36.21 11.95
C GLY A 657 -27.71 -35.51 10.98
N GLU A 658 -27.71 -34.18 10.94
CA GLU A 658 -26.74 -33.35 10.19
C GLU A 658 -25.56 -32.96 11.07
N LYS A 659 -24.32 -33.10 10.58
CA LYS A 659 -23.11 -32.72 11.31
C LYS A 659 -23.04 -31.18 11.41
N LEU A 660 -22.99 -30.67 12.64
CA LEU A 660 -22.75 -29.25 12.91
C LEU A 660 -21.26 -28.92 13.07
N GLY A 661 -20.47 -29.84 13.61
CA GLY A 661 -19.06 -29.61 13.86
C GLY A 661 -18.45 -30.63 14.81
N GLU A 662 -17.38 -30.21 15.51
CA GLU A 662 -16.60 -31.08 16.40
C GLU A 662 -16.21 -30.32 17.67
N ILE A 663 -16.02 -31.08 18.76
CA ILE A 663 -15.54 -30.59 20.06
C ILE A 663 -14.52 -31.55 20.65
N GLY A 664 -13.49 -31.04 21.33
CA GLY A 664 -12.54 -31.91 22.01
C GLY A 664 -11.50 -31.18 22.83
N THR A 665 -10.85 -31.96 23.68
CA THR A 665 -9.61 -31.55 24.34
C THR A 665 -8.49 -31.58 23.33
N VAL A 666 -7.65 -30.58 23.28
CA VAL A 666 -6.52 -30.51 22.34
C VAL A 666 -5.51 -31.61 22.66
N HIS A 667 -5.04 -32.31 21.65
CA HIS A 667 -4.07 -33.41 21.80
C HIS A 667 -2.74 -32.89 22.39
N PRO A 668 -2.09 -33.59 23.34
CA PRO A 668 -0.84 -33.15 23.96
C PRO A 668 0.33 -32.85 23.02
N LYS A 669 0.38 -33.52 21.87
CA LYS A 669 1.37 -33.20 20.82
C LYS A 669 1.10 -31.85 20.18
N VAL A 670 -0.16 -31.57 19.86
CA VAL A 670 -0.61 -30.27 19.29
C VAL A 670 -0.39 -29.15 20.30
N GLN A 671 -0.73 -29.36 21.58
CA GLN A 671 -0.43 -28.38 22.65
C GLN A 671 1.04 -28.00 22.67
N ARG A 672 1.94 -28.97 22.56
CA ARG A 672 3.39 -28.72 22.53
C ARG A 672 3.82 -27.99 21.26
N ALA A 673 3.30 -28.37 20.10
CA ALA A 673 3.64 -27.74 18.82
C ALA A 673 3.27 -26.25 18.82
N PHE A 674 2.10 -25.91 19.39
CA PHE A 674 1.65 -24.52 19.52
C PHE A 674 2.14 -23.80 20.80
N GLY A 675 2.93 -24.46 21.64
CA GLY A 675 3.52 -23.83 22.83
C GLY A 675 2.53 -23.53 23.97
N LEU A 676 1.43 -24.28 24.07
CA LEU A 676 0.48 -24.10 25.17
C LEU A 676 1.02 -24.71 26.47
N SER A 677 1.06 -23.93 27.53
CA SER A 677 1.48 -24.34 28.88
C SER A 677 0.34 -24.89 29.74
N ALA A 678 -0.90 -24.80 29.29
CA ALA A 678 -2.11 -25.27 29.96
C ALA A 678 -3.00 -26.07 29.02
N ALA A 679 -3.95 -26.85 29.57
CA ALA A 679 -4.94 -27.57 28.79
C ALA A 679 -5.83 -26.58 27.99
N ALA A 680 -6.21 -27.01 26.77
CA ALA A 680 -7.12 -26.25 25.92
C ALA A 680 -8.20 -27.18 25.35
N TYR A 681 -9.37 -26.63 25.17
CA TYR A 681 -10.56 -27.31 24.69
C TYR A 681 -11.10 -26.48 23.53
N ILE A 682 -11.35 -27.12 22.38
CA ILE A 682 -11.77 -26.43 21.16
C ILE A 682 -13.03 -27.05 20.63
N ALA A 683 -13.86 -26.20 20.03
CA ALA A 683 -14.95 -26.62 19.15
C ALA A 683 -14.88 -25.80 17.86
N GLU A 684 -15.21 -26.46 16.76
CA GLU A 684 -15.31 -25.83 15.45
C GLU A 684 -16.62 -26.29 14.78
N LEU A 685 -17.44 -25.30 14.40
CA LEU A 685 -18.78 -25.54 13.87
C LEU A 685 -18.91 -24.93 12.48
N ASP A 686 -19.54 -25.66 11.55
CA ASP A 686 -19.94 -25.13 10.25
C ASP A 686 -21.08 -24.10 10.44
N PHE A 687 -20.84 -22.89 10.00
CA PHE A 687 -21.76 -21.77 10.18
C PHE A 687 -23.03 -21.95 9.33
N ALA A 688 -22.94 -22.53 8.16
CA ALA A 688 -24.08 -22.76 7.28
C ALA A 688 -24.99 -23.86 7.86
N ALA A 689 -24.40 -24.98 8.33
CA ALA A 689 -25.11 -26.04 9.00
C ALA A 689 -25.78 -25.54 10.29
N LEU A 690 -25.06 -24.74 11.10
CA LEU A 690 -25.62 -24.14 12.31
C LEU A 690 -26.84 -23.27 11.99
N ARG A 691 -26.76 -22.41 10.97
CA ARG A 691 -27.85 -21.53 10.53
C ARG A 691 -29.08 -22.29 10.01
N ALA A 692 -28.88 -23.43 9.36
CA ALA A 692 -29.98 -24.24 8.83
C ALA A 692 -30.91 -24.73 9.95
N HIS A 693 -30.36 -24.91 11.16
CA HIS A 693 -31.10 -25.42 12.34
C HIS A 693 -31.61 -24.33 13.28
N ILE A 694 -31.34 -23.02 13.04
CA ILE A 694 -31.84 -21.94 13.90
C ILE A 694 -33.37 -21.89 13.84
N ALA A 695 -34.01 -21.97 14.98
CA ALA A 695 -35.46 -21.79 15.08
C ALA A 695 -35.88 -20.32 14.81
N ARG A 696 -36.49 -20.07 13.66
CA ARG A 696 -36.93 -18.72 13.25
C ARG A 696 -38.14 -18.23 14.07
N VAL A 697 -38.93 -19.14 14.60
CA VAL A 697 -40.12 -18.83 15.39
C VAL A 697 -40.15 -19.71 16.63
N ARG A 698 -40.14 -19.12 17.78
CA ARG A 698 -40.37 -19.83 19.04
C ARG A 698 -41.86 -19.88 19.32
N LYS A 699 -42.39 -21.10 19.48
CA LYS A 699 -43.79 -21.30 19.84
C LYS A 699 -43.91 -21.32 21.34
N TYR A 700 -44.92 -20.61 21.84
CA TYR A 700 -45.28 -20.68 23.26
C TYR A 700 -45.70 -22.09 23.64
N LYS A 701 -45.13 -22.64 24.71
CA LYS A 701 -45.55 -23.89 25.37
C LYS A 701 -46.19 -23.50 26.70
N PRO A 702 -47.46 -23.91 26.95
CA PRO A 702 -48.13 -23.62 28.23
C PRO A 702 -47.34 -24.17 29.42
N LEU A 703 -47.33 -23.43 30.52
CA LEU A 703 -46.75 -23.93 31.75
C LEU A 703 -47.54 -25.16 32.23
N PRO A 704 -46.81 -26.22 32.72
CA PRO A 704 -47.48 -27.39 33.27
C PRO A 704 -48.34 -27.02 34.46
N LYS A 705 -49.54 -27.59 34.50
CA LYS A 705 -50.52 -27.34 35.57
C LYS A 705 -50.32 -28.22 36.77
N HIS A 706 -49.73 -29.39 36.60
CA HIS A 706 -49.55 -30.43 37.62
C HIS A 706 -48.07 -30.57 38.00
N PRO A 707 -47.76 -30.86 39.28
CA PRO A 707 -46.36 -31.02 39.73
C PRO A 707 -45.70 -32.24 39.08
N ALA A 708 -44.43 -32.14 38.86
CA ALA A 708 -43.57 -33.22 38.36
C ALA A 708 -42.94 -33.97 39.54
N VAL A 709 -42.57 -35.22 39.29
CA VAL A 709 -41.85 -36.04 40.22
C VAL A 709 -40.49 -36.42 39.63
N GLN A 710 -39.42 -36.17 40.36
CA GLN A 710 -38.07 -36.52 39.98
C GLN A 710 -37.74 -37.94 40.48
N ARG A 711 -37.02 -38.72 39.66
CA ARG A 711 -36.52 -40.05 40.01
C ARG A 711 -35.10 -40.25 39.55
N ASP A 712 -34.33 -40.96 40.37
CA ASP A 712 -32.95 -41.32 40.05
C ASP A 712 -32.85 -42.83 39.81
N LEU A 713 -32.04 -43.23 38.84
CA LEU A 713 -31.73 -44.61 38.54
C LEU A 713 -30.19 -44.78 38.40
N ALA A 714 -29.60 -45.63 39.19
CA ALA A 714 -28.25 -46.08 39.03
C ALA A 714 -28.24 -47.42 38.29
N LEU A 715 -27.61 -47.43 37.13
CA LEU A 715 -27.61 -48.56 36.18
C LEU A 715 -26.22 -49.20 36.08
N ILE A 716 -26.09 -50.50 36.11
CA ILE A 716 -24.89 -51.22 35.77
C ILE A 716 -24.97 -51.53 34.26
N VAL A 717 -23.99 -51.04 33.51
CA VAL A 717 -23.97 -51.15 32.04
C VAL A 717 -22.58 -51.56 31.56
N ASP A 718 -22.47 -52.06 30.34
CA ASP A 718 -21.18 -52.38 29.73
C ASP A 718 -20.29 -51.14 29.64
N GLU A 719 -18.98 -51.27 29.77
CA GLU A 719 -18.03 -50.14 29.76
C GLU A 719 -18.13 -49.30 28.48
N GLU A 720 -18.34 -49.92 27.34
CA GLU A 720 -18.39 -49.22 26.03
C GLU A 720 -19.74 -48.51 25.78
N LEU A 721 -20.77 -48.75 26.63
CA LEU A 721 -22.09 -48.14 26.38
C LEU A 721 -22.06 -46.66 26.62
N GLU A 722 -22.54 -45.88 25.67
CA GLU A 722 -22.58 -44.41 25.75
C GLU A 722 -23.81 -43.94 26.54
N SER A 723 -23.67 -42.85 27.30
CA SER A 723 -24.76 -42.29 28.07
C SER A 723 -25.97 -41.86 27.21
N GLN A 724 -25.70 -41.37 25.99
CA GLN A 724 -26.78 -40.97 25.07
C GLN A 724 -27.69 -42.16 24.72
N GLN A 725 -27.14 -43.34 24.50
CA GLN A 725 -27.94 -44.53 24.22
C GLN A 725 -28.89 -44.85 25.39
N VAL A 726 -28.44 -44.65 26.63
CA VAL A 726 -29.31 -44.84 27.82
C VAL A 726 -30.37 -43.75 27.88
N ILE A 727 -30.02 -42.50 27.62
CA ILE A 727 -30.97 -41.36 27.57
C ILE A 727 -32.05 -41.66 26.50
N ASP A 728 -31.65 -42.02 25.30
CA ASP A 728 -32.60 -42.34 24.19
C ASP A 728 -33.58 -43.45 24.57
N VAL A 729 -33.13 -44.47 25.30
CA VAL A 729 -34.01 -45.56 25.75
C VAL A 729 -34.95 -45.14 26.86
N ILE A 730 -34.50 -44.28 27.78
CA ILE A 730 -35.34 -43.70 28.83
C ILE A 730 -36.43 -42.81 28.23
N GLU A 731 -36.08 -41.90 27.32
CA GLU A 731 -37.02 -41.00 26.65
C GLU A 731 -37.98 -41.72 25.74
N ALA A 732 -37.53 -42.74 25.02
CA ALA A 732 -38.38 -43.57 24.13
C ALA A 732 -39.18 -44.63 24.88
N ALA A 733 -39.00 -44.78 26.19
CA ALA A 733 -39.74 -45.76 26.96
C ALA A 733 -41.25 -45.51 26.88
N LYS A 734 -42.03 -46.53 26.56
CA LYS A 734 -43.49 -46.47 26.53
C LYS A 734 -44.05 -46.38 27.96
N ALA A 735 -43.64 -45.37 28.69
CA ALA A 735 -44.26 -44.98 29.96
C ALA A 735 -45.61 -44.29 29.67
N ARG A 736 -46.67 -44.60 30.45
CA ARG A 736 -47.96 -43.93 30.29
C ARG A 736 -47.97 -42.48 30.72
N VAL A 737 -46.81 -41.99 31.20
CA VAL A 737 -46.54 -40.64 31.67
C VAL A 737 -45.39 -40.06 30.87
N LYS A 738 -45.34 -38.72 30.83
CA LYS A 738 -44.29 -38.00 30.12
C LYS A 738 -42.97 -38.08 30.89
N VAL A 739 -41.90 -38.44 30.19
CA VAL A 739 -40.53 -38.43 30.71
C VAL A 739 -39.83 -37.20 30.21
N GLU A 740 -39.32 -36.38 31.13
CA GLU A 740 -38.67 -35.11 30.81
C GLU A 740 -37.30 -35.01 31.50
N ASN A 741 -36.40 -34.17 30.96
CA ASN A 741 -35.15 -33.79 31.60
C ASN A 741 -34.28 -34.96 32.06
N VAL A 742 -34.08 -35.94 31.21
CA VAL A 742 -33.16 -37.08 31.47
C VAL A 742 -31.74 -36.59 31.52
N ARG A 743 -31.07 -36.80 32.64
CA ARG A 743 -29.75 -36.25 32.90
C ARG A 743 -28.83 -37.25 33.58
N LEU A 744 -27.63 -37.46 33.02
CA LEU A 744 -26.56 -38.20 33.69
C LEU A 744 -25.94 -37.30 34.75
N PHE A 745 -25.80 -37.76 35.97
CA PHE A 745 -25.17 -37.01 37.06
C PHE A 745 -23.98 -37.72 37.73
N ASP A 746 -23.80 -39.03 37.56
CA ASP A 746 -22.65 -39.76 38.06
C ASP A 746 -22.26 -40.93 37.15
N VAL A 747 -20.95 -41.16 37.03
CA VAL A 747 -20.36 -42.35 36.36
C VAL A 747 -19.30 -42.95 37.29
N TYR A 748 -19.60 -44.09 37.87
CA TYR A 748 -18.66 -44.79 38.69
C TYR A 748 -18.03 -45.99 37.95
N ARG A 749 -16.70 -46.02 37.94
CA ARG A 749 -15.90 -47.12 37.44
C ARG A 749 -15.19 -47.81 38.58
N PRO A 750 -15.39 -49.13 38.75
CA PRO A 750 -14.75 -49.86 39.85
C PRO A 750 -13.23 -49.92 39.62
N LYS A 751 -12.46 -49.68 40.73
CA LYS A 751 -11.00 -49.81 40.66
C LYS A 751 -10.55 -51.31 40.66
N LEU A 752 -11.34 -52.15 41.23
CA LEU A 752 -11.15 -53.61 41.28
C LEU A 752 -12.43 -54.33 40.82
N PRO A 753 -12.33 -55.47 40.08
CA PRO A 753 -13.50 -56.24 39.70
C PRO A 753 -14.34 -56.62 40.93
N GLY A 754 -15.66 -56.38 40.88
CA GLY A 754 -16.58 -56.62 41.98
C GLY A 754 -16.70 -55.54 43.01
N ASP A 755 -15.91 -54.44 42.94
CA ASP A 755 -16.04 -53.33 43.89
C ASP A 755 -17.45 -52.70 43.75
N LYS A 756 -18.11 -52.51 44.91
CA LYS A 756 -19.50 -52.04 45.02
C LYS A 756 -20.52 -52.82 44.14
N GLY A 757 -20.30 -54.11 43.93
CA GLY A 757 -21.21 -54.99 43.18
C GLY A 757 -21.18 -54.85 41.66
N ILE A 758 -20.17 -54.15 41.10
CA ILE A 758 -20.07 -53.95 39.64
C ILE A 758 -19.14 -55.00 39.06
N PRO A 759 -19.60 -55.84 38.07
CA PRO A 759 -18.76 -56.84 37.40
C PRO A 759 -17.60 -56.26 36.61
N ALA A 760 -16.57 -57.05 36.34
CA ALA A 760 -15.50 -56.69 35.44
C ALA A 760 -16.04 -56.33 34.04
N GLY A 761 -15.51 -55.28 33.42
CA GLY A 761 -15.96 -54.80 32.11
C GLY A 761 -17.26 -53.97 32.14
N LYS A 762 -17.78 -53.64 33.33
CA LYS A 762 -18.96 -52.81 33.51
C LYS A 762 -18.66 -51.55 34.32
N LYS A 763 -19.52 -50.54 34.09
CA LYS A 763 -19.55 -49.28 34.88
C LYS A 763 -20.94 -49.01 35.41
N SER A 764 -21.05 -48.17 36.44
CA SER A 764 -22.36 -47.68 36.91
C SER A 764 -22.58 -46.27 36.36
N MET A 765 -23.73 -46.01 35.76
CA MET A 765 -24.22 -44.72 35.34
C MET A 765 -25.46 -44.35 36.14
N ALA A 766 -25.51 -43.14 36.70
CA ALA A 766 -26.64 -42.67 37.46
C ALA A 766 -27.33 -41.50 36.71
N PHE A 767 -28.60 -41.70 36.46
CA PHE A 767 -29.44 -40.75 35.75
C PHE A 767 -30.58 -40.24 36.62
N THR A 768 -30.87 -38.97 36.54
CA THR A 768 -32.07 -38.35 37.05
C THR A 768 -33.01 -38.01 35.86
N PHE A 769 -34.27 -38.14 36.07
CA PHE A 769 -35.32 -37.78 35.10
C PHE A 769 -36.59 -37.34 35.79
N THR A 770 -37.42 -36.60 35.08
CA THR A 770 -38.67 -36.03 35.59
C THR A 770 -39.85 -36.77 34.93
N LEU A 771 -40.83 -37.18 35.78
CA LEU A 771 -42.09 -37.74 35.34
C LEU A 771 -43.21 -36.74 35.57
N ARG A 772 -44.13 -36.62 34.57
CA ARG A 772 -45.23 -35.70 34.64
C ARG A 772 -46.43 -36.23 33.86
N ALA A 773 -47.66 -35.98 34.39
CA ALA A 773 -48.88 -36.06 33.61
C ALA A 773 -49.41 -34.65 33.23
N ASP A 774 -50.05 -34.56 32.08
CA ASP A 774 -50.58 -33.25 31.58
C ASP A 774 -51.93 -32.88 32.20
N ASP A 775 -52.69 -33.83 32.73
CA ASP A 775 -54.08 -33.72 33.14
C ASP A 775 -54.33 -33.95 34.66
N HIS A 776 -53.40 -34.54 35.40
CA HIS A 776 -53.48 -34.81 36.82
C HIS A 776 -52.15 -34.88 37.55
N THR A 777 -52.15 -34.94 38.88
CA THR A 777 -50.99 -35.17 39.71
C THR A 777 -50.75 -36.70 39.80
N LEU A 778 -49.49 -37.11 39.48
CA LEU A 778 -49.10 -38.51 39.46
C LEU A 778 -49.27 -39.17 40.82
N THR A 779 -49.85 -40.43 40.80
CA THR A 779 -49.91 -41.32 41.97
C THR A 779 -48.63 -42.13 42.09
N ASP A 780 -48.32 -42.65 43.29
CA ASP A 780 -47.16 -43.56 43.49
C ASP A 780 -47.22 -44.82 42.66
N GLU A 781 -48.43 -45.34 42.37
CA GLU A 781 -48.62 -46.48 41.49
C GLU A 781 -48.23 -46.18 40.01
N GLU A 782 -48.64 -45.04 39.49
CA GLU A 782 -48.32 -44.64 38.13
C GLU A 782 -46.80 -44.36 37.95
N ILE A 783 -46.19 -43.75 38.99
CA ILE A 783 -44.73 -43.53 39.02
C ILE A 783 -44.02 -44.88 39.01
N GLY A 784 -44.45 -45.84 39.83
CA GLY A 784 -43.87 -47.18 39.87
C GLY A 784 -44.05 -47.93 38.56
N GLN A 785 -45.19 -47.85 37.90
CA GLN A 785 -45.42 -48.40 36.58
C GLN A 785 -44.52 -47.79 35.51
N ALA A 786 -44.33 -46.48 35.54
CA ALA A 786 -43.45 -45.75 34.59
C ALA A 786 -41.98 -46.13 34.75
N VAL A 787 -41.49 -46.15 36.01
CA VAL A 787 -40.10 -46.57 36.32
C VAL A 787 -39.86 -48.04 35.88
N ASN A 788 -40.81 -48.94 36.20
CA ASN A 788 -40.72 -50.32 35.77
C ASN A 788 -40.73 -50.50 34.22
N ALA A 789 -41.51 -49.71 33.50
CA ALA A 789 -41.47 -49.69 32.04
C ALA A 789 -40.12 -49.23 31.49
N ILE A 790 -39.56 -48.18 32.09
CA ILE A 790 -38.21 -47.70 31.74
C ILE A 790 -37.16 -48.78 32.02
N LEU A 791 -37.15 -49.40 33.20
CA LEU A 791 -36.21 -50.46 33.55
C LEU A 791 -36.31 -51.70 32.61
N LYS A 792 -37.56 -52.11 32.26
CA LYS A 792 -37.77 -53.17 31.28
C LYS A 792 -37.19 -52.81 29.92
N SER A 793 -37.39 -51.59 29.45
CA SER A 793 -36.84 -51.11 28.18
C SER A 793 -35.29 -51.09 28.19
N LEU A 794 -34.69 -50.59 29.26
CA LEU A 794 -33.26 -50.54 29.46
C LEU A 794 -32.65 -51.96 29.49
N LYS A 795 -33.26 -52.86 30.22
CA LYS A 795 -32.79 -54.25 30.28
C LYS A 795 -32.91 -54.95 28.94
N PHE A 796 -34.03 -54.75 28.22
CA PHE A 796 -34.26 -55.39 26.94
C PHE A 796 -33.35 -54.87 25.82
N ARG A 797 -33.13 -53.53 25.75
CA ARG A 797 -32.42 -52.91 24.66
C ARG A 797 -30.91 -52.83 24.89
N LEU A 798 -30.49 -52.62 26.13
CA LEU A 798 -29.10 -52.31 26.48
C LEU A 798 -28.49 -53.28 27.49
N ASN A 799 -29.20 -54.32 27.88
CA ASN A 799 -28.80 -55.24 28.95
C ASN A 799 -28.37 -54.52 30.23
N ALA A 800 -28.97 -53.35 30.49
CA ALA A 800 -28.68 -52.53 31.69
C ALA A 800 -29.44 -53.10 32.90
N GLU A 801 -28.76 -53.15 34.04
CA GLU A 801 -29.32 -53.66 35.30
C GLU A 801 -29.35 -52.54 36.36
N LEU A 802 -30.42 -52.54 37.14
CA LEU A 802 -30.48 -51.60 38.31
C LEU A 802 -29.40 -51.99 39.31
N ARG A 803 -28.62 -51.00 39.72
CA ARG A 803 -27.65 -51.19 40.79
C ARG A 803 -28.39 -51.22 42.14
N ALA A 804 -28.19 -52.30 42.88
CA ALA A 804 -28.79 -52.51 44.20
C ALA A 804 -28.31 -51.49 45.25
#